data_6851bc2b192dadebb3527a18382a4fa5
#
_entry.id   6851bc2b192dadebb3527a18382a4fa5
#
_cell.length_a   1.000
_cell.length_b   1.000
_cell.length_c   1.000
_cell.angle_alpha   90.00
_cell.angle_beta   90.00
_cell.angle_gamma   90.00
#
_symmetry.space_group_name_H-M   'P 1'
#
loop_
_entity.id
_entity.type
_entity.pdbx_description
1 polymer ?
#
loop_
_entity_poly.entity_id
_entity_poly.type
_entity_poly.pdbx_seq_one_letter_code
_entity_poly.pdbx_strand_id
1 'polypeptide(L)'
;MHAIKILSLVTLTSMLWACSGDNTSEQSQSMATMAPAAEAMPANTIEGVVTSANGAEAGVWVIAETHDFDTRFARIVVTNDEGRYLIPDLPEATYDIWVRGYGLVDSEKISATPGFSHDLDAVLAPDAAAAAEYYPAGYWLSLLEVPDTSMFPGTGPTGNGISPRIEHQADYIRMITSGGCVVCHQLGNKATRELPSLFNGYDTSAAAWNRRIQSGQAGPFMTRTWTGMGLDYSSKMFGDWTDRIAAGELPPVPERPQGVERNVVITQWDWADPTAYLHDVVSTDRRDPTINGYGKLYGALEESADYLPVLDPVNNTIDQIPLTMMDPEAGPVSGPNLATSPNWGDEAIWDSKANVHNPMIDQDGRVWITARVRNRENPDFCQEGSSHPSAQAYPTQANGRQLGMYDPQSGEYHHIDTCFGTHHLMFAEDEDNTLWTSGGGQVIGWLNTREYLETGDYEAAQGWTPFILDTNGNGVRDDFVGPNEAPDPTKDSQIYPGFGVYSVNPAPDGSVWGTILGYPGAVARIVPGNNPSETAITEYYELPVDENGDAIEGFSPRGGDIDRNGVMWVALASGHMASFDRRLCSGPLNGPEATGQHCPEGWTFYTEPLPQFKNLDKPGSSEGSYFTWVDQHNTLGLGENTPINTGNQSGALLVLDDGQWVKMRVPYPLGFYTKWMDGRIDDPDAGWKGRGVWSTFSGRAPFHMETGKGTSSIVYHFQVRPNPLSR
;
A
#
# COMPACT_ATOMS: atom_id res chain seq x y z
N MET A 1 54.12 26.90 7.47
CA MET A 1 55.10 27.14 8.57
C MET A 1 54.76 26.20 9.70
N HIS A 2 55.77 25.38 9.97
CA HIS A 2 56.10 24.62 11.18
C HIS A 2 55.13 23.53 11.69
N ALA A 3 55.64 22.35 11.41
CA ALA A 3 55.37 21.07 12.07
C ALA A 3 56.05 20.98 13.45
N ILE A 4 55.52 20.17 14.35
CA ILE A 4 56.32 19.48 15.36
C ILE A 4 55.71 18.07 15.58
N LYS A 5 56.57 17.06 15.28
CA LYS A 5 56.44 15.66 15.68
C LYS A 5 57.05 15.49 17.08
N ILE A 6 56.49 14.67 17.93
CA ILE A 6 57.17 14.07 19.08
C ILE A 6 56.94 12.57 19.07
N LEU A 7 58.08 11.88 19.00
CA LEU A 7 58.30 10.44 19.10
C LEU A 7 58.71 10.12 20.54
N SER A 8 58.21 9.10 21.17
CA SER A 8 58.76 8.55 22.41
C SER A 8 58.81 7.04 22.36
N LEU A 9 59.99 6.56 22.49
CA LEU A 9 60.53 5.21 22.55
C LEU A 9 60.47 4.72 24.02
N VAL A 10 60.04 3.48 24.26
CA VAL A 10 60.26 2.82 25.55
C VAL A 10 60.79 1.41 25.37
N THR A 11 61.81 1.16 26.11
CA THR A 11 62.76 0.06 26.13
C THR A 11 62.25 -1.23 26.75
N LEU A 12 62.77 -2.32 26.15
CA LEU A 12 62.72 -3.71 26.61
C LEU A 12 63.66 -3.91 27.82
N THR A 13 63.23 -4.69 28.81
CA THR A 13 64.18 -5.33 29.77
C THR A 13 63.80 -6.79 30.00
N SER A 14 64.68 -7.66 29.56
CA SER A 14 64.73 -9.09 29.77
C SER A 14 65.40 -9.40 31.11
N MET A 15 64.86 -10.35 31.88
CA MET A 15 65.65 -11.08 32.89
C MET A 15 65.38 -12.59 32.77
N LEU A 16 66.43 -13.28 32.39
CA LEU A 16 66.62 -14.72 32.54
C LEU A 16 67.01 -15.08 33.98
N TRP A 17 66.45 -16.15 34.50
CA TRP A 17 67.15 -17.02 35.43
C TRP A 17 66.77 -18.49 35.26
N ALA A 18 67.79 -19.36 35.39
CA ALA A 18 67.81 -20.74 34.95
C ALA A 18 67.67 -21.74 36.12
N CYS A 19 67.15 -22.90 35.77
CA CYS A 19 67.39 -24.29 36.18
C CYS A 19 67.49 -24.68 37.65
N SER A 20 66.66 -25.64 38.06
CA SER A 20 67.13 -26.98 38.45
C SER A 20 65.94 -27.98 38.47
N GLY A 21 66.18 -29.17 37.93
CA GLY A 21 65.17 -30.20 37.75
C GLY A 21 64.95 -31.04 38.99
N ASP A 22 63.84 -31.75 38.98
CA ASP A 22 63.79 -33.18 39.39
C ASP A 22 62.54 -33.87 38.78
N ASN A 23 62.78 -35.11 38.35
CA ASN A 23 61.85 -36.04 37.78
C ASN A 23 60.73 -36.44 38.72
N THR A 24 59.47 -36.49 38.23
CA THR A 24 58.55 -37.61 38.55
C THR A 24 57.37 -37.65 37.57
N SER A 25 57.26 -38.82 36.92
CA SER A 25 56.08 -39.55 36.35
C SER A 25 54.97 -38.78 35.63
N GLU A 26 54.90 -39.04 34.34
CA GLU A 26 53.73 -38.83 33.45
C GLU A 26 52.46 -39.46 34.00
N GLN A 27 51.44 -38.66 34.26
CA GLN A 27 50.05 -39.06 34.11
C GLN A 27 49.38 -38.15 33.08
N SER A 28 49.15 -38.72 31.90
CA SER A 28 48.29 -38.17 30.86
C SER A 28 46.88 -37.93 31.43
N GLN A 29 46.55 -36.70 31.85
CA GLN A 29 45.16 -36.28 31.97
C GLN A 29 44.72 -35.76 30.59
N SER A 30 43.89 -36.54 29.91
CA SER A 30 43.04 -36.12 28.78
C SER A 30 42.22 -34.92 29.23
N MET A 31 42.57 -33.72 28.73
CA MET A 31 41.68 -32.59 28.78
C MET A 31 40.52 -32.90 27.84
N ALA A 32 39.39 -33.35 28.38
CA ALA A 32 38.12 -33.30 27.68
C ALA A 32 37.84 -31.81 27.41
N THR A 33 37.89 -31.42 26.12
CA THR A 33 37.33 -30.15 25.64
C THR A 33 35.85 -30.19 26.02
N MET A 34 35.48 -29.44 27.06
CA MET A 34 34.06 -29.15 27.32
C MET A 34 33.53 -28.45 26.08
N ALA A 35 32.55 -29.08 25.40
CA ALA A 35 31.74 -28.40 24.42
C ALA A 35 31.18 -27.11 25.08
N PRO A 36 31.12 -25.98 24.35
CA PRO A 36 30.51 -24.78 24.90
C PRO A 36 29.11 -25.14 25.40
N ALA A 37 28.80 -24.76 26.62
CA ALA A 37 27.45 -24.93 27.17
C ALA A 37 26.46 -24.34 26.17
N ALA A 38 25.46 -25.10 25.76
CA ALA A 38 24.39 -24.62 24.93
C ALA A 38 23.83 -23.34 25.59
N GLU A 39 23.85 -22.24 24.89
CA GLU A 39 23.30 -20.98 25.38
C GLU A 39 21.83 -21.22 25.70
N ALA A 40 21.41 -20.90 26.93
CA ALA A 40 20.02 -21.09 27.31
C ALA A 40 19.12 -20.29 26.39
N MET A 41 18.08 -20.92 25.83
CA MET A 41 17.11 -20.27 24.94
C MET A 41 16.40 -19.14 25.71
N PRO A 42 16.24 -17.95 25.13
CA PRO A 42 15.45 -16.88 25.73
C PRO A 42 14.01 -17.32 25.95
N ALA A 43 13.44 -16.90 27.08
CA ALA A 43 12.09 -17.30 27.49
C ALA A 43 10.97 -16.82 26.57
N ASN A 44 11.26 -15.86 25.68
CA ASN A 44 10.31 -15.25 24.73
C ASN A 44 10.52 -15.69 23.27
N THR A 45 11.16 -16.84 23.02
CA THR A 45 11.39 -17.35 21.65
C THR A 45 10.89 -18.78 21.52
N ILE A 46 10.51 -19.15 20.27
CA ILE A 46 10.33 -20.55 19.86
C ILE A 46 11.30 -20.80 18.72
N GLU A 47 12.04 -21.90 18.74
CA GLU A 47 12.96 -22.28 17.66
C GLU A 47 12.85 -23.79 17.33
N GLY A 48 13.42 -24.22 16.22
CA GLY A 48 13.43 -25.63 15.83
C GLY A 48 13.87 -25.84 14.40
N VAL A 49 13.62 -27.02 13.89
CA VAL A 49 13.91 -27.43 12.51
C VAL A 49 12.61 -27.91 11.83
N VAL A 50 12.43 -27.52 10.58
CA VAL A 50 11.36 -28.01 9.72
C VAL A 50 11.92 -29.05 8.79
N THR A 51 11.34 -30.24 8.78
CA THR A 51 11.72 -31.35 7.89
C THR A 51 10.51 -31.94 7.17
N SER A 52 10.76 -32.58 6.04
CA SER A 52 9.78 -33.41 5.33
C SER A 52 10.41 -34.72 4.93
N ALA A 53 9.69 -35.54 4.15
CA ALA A 53 10.25 -36.71 3.54
C ALA A 53 11.45 -36.42 2.60
N ASN A 54 11.58 -35.16 2.14
CA ASN A 54 12.68 -34.71 1.28
C ASN A 54 13.91 -34.20 2.08
N GLY A 55 13.84 -34.14 3.39
CA GLY A 55 14.85 -33.56 4.28
C GLY A 55 14.49 -32.21 4.84
N ALA A 56 15.48 -31.35 5.09
CA ALA A 56 15.28 -30.01 5.62
C ALA A 56 14.51 -29.11 4.63
N GLU A 57 13.51 -28.38 5.13
CA GLU A 57 12.64 -27.51 4.32
C GLU A 57 13.10 -26.05 4.42
N ALA A 58 13.84 -25.61 3.41
CA ALA A 58 14.32 -24.24 3.28
C ALA A 58 13.26 -23.31 2.66
N GLY A 59 13.20 -22.05 3.14
CA GLY A 59 12.31 -21.04 2.58
C GLY A 59 10.81 -21.36 2.75
N VAL A 60 10.44 -21.96 3.87
CA VAL A 60 9.04 -22.18 4.26
C VAL A 60 8.69 -21.34 5.47
N TRP A 61 7.42 -20.97 5.58
CA TRP A 61 6.94 -20.16 6.69
C TRP A 61 6.61 -21.03 7.89
N VAL A 62 7.02 -20.55 9.08
CA VAL A 62 6.56 -21.06 10.37
C VAL A 62 5.69 -19.97 10.99
N ILE A 63 4.46 -20.32 11.31
CA ILE A 63 3.43 -19.42 11.80
C ILE A 63 3.12 -19.81 13.23
N ALA A 64 3.19 -18.85 14.16
CA ALA A 64 2.74 -18.98 15.55
C ALA A 64 1.54 -18.07 15.77
N GLU A 65 0.39 -18.64 16.11
CA GLU A 65 -0.87 -17.94 16.29
C GLU A 65 -1.43 -18.17 17.68
N THR A 66 -2.01 -17.13 18.30
CA THR A 66 -2.70 -17.25 19.58
C THR A 66 -3.98 -16.41 19.63
N HIS A 67 -4.92 -16.85 20.46
CA HIS A 67 -6.16 -16.14 20.80
C HIS A 67 -6.22 -15.80 22.29
N ASP A 68 -5.10 -15.83 23.00
CA ASP A 68 -5.03 -15.57 24.45
C ASP A 68 -5.04 -14.06 24.79
N PHE A 69 -4.93 -13.18 23.78
CA PHE A 69 -4.99 -11.73 23.94
C PHE A 69 -6.38 -11.17 23.61
N ASP A 70 -6.53 -9.86 23.78
CA ASP A 70 -7.74 -9.14 23.42
C ASP A 70 -8.04 -9.21 21.92
N THR A 71 -7.01 -9.40 21.11
CA THR A 71 -7.11 -9.62 19.65
C THR A 71 -6.29 -10.84 19.24
N ARG A 72 -6.68 -11.50 18.14
CA ARG A 72 -5.87 -12.55 17.54
C ARG A 72 -4.49 -12.01 17.17
N PHE A 73 -3.47 -12.73 17.56
CA PHE A 73 -2.07 -12.41 17.30
C PHE A 73 -1.41 -13.55 16.53
N ALA A 74 -0.61 -13.22 15.51
CA ALA A 74 0.26 -14.20 14.88
C ALA A 74 1.64 -13.60 14.58
N ARG A 75 2.68 -14.43 14.68
CA ARG A 75 4.04 -14.10 14.26
C ARG A 75 4.55 -15.13 13.27
N ILE A 76 5.13 -14.64 12.18
CA ILE A 76 5.49 -15.43 11.00
C ILE A 76 6.96 -15.22 10.70
N VAL A 77 7.71 -16.30 10.53
CA VAL A 77 9.12 -16.28 10.13
C VAL A 77 9.35 -17.28 8.99
N VAL A 78 10.52 -17.20 8.38
CA VAL A 78 10.93 -18.10 7.29
C VAL A 78 12.13 -18.92 7.72
N THR A 79 12.19 -20.21 7.32
CA THR A 79 13.32 -21.11 7.58
C THR A 79 14.55 -20.74 6.75
N ASN A 80 15.73 -20.99 7.31
CA ASN A 80 17.02 -20.88 6.63
C ASN A 80 17.30 -22.08 5.69
N ASP A 81 18.52 -22.17 5.13
CA ASP A 81 18.91 -23.25 4.21
C ASP A 81 18.91 -24.65 4.86
N GLU A 82 19.13 -24.72 6.15
CA GLU A 82 19.12 -25.97 6.93
C GLU A 82 17.74 -26.29 7.51
N GLY A 83 16.68 -25.59 7.09
CA GLY A 83 15.32 -25.75 7.61
C GLY A 83 15.13 -25.23 9.02
N ARG A 84 16.11 -24.51 9.60
CA ARG A 84 16.02 -23.96 10.96
C ARG A 84 15.19 -22.70 10.99
N TYR A 85 14.41 -22.52 12.04
CA TYR A 85 13.65 -21.31 12.28
C TYR A 85 13.83 -20.80 13.71
N LEU A 86 13.59 -19.51 13.90
CA LEU A 86 13.50 -18.85 15.20
C LEU A 86 12.39 -17.79 15.13
N ILE A 87 11.39 -17.91 15.99
CA ILE A 87 10.33 -16.93 16.18
C ILE A 87 10.71 -16.08 17.40
N PRO A 88 11.08 -14.80 17.21
CA PRO A 88 11.57 -13.93 18.28
C PRO A 88 10.44 -13.21 19.00
N ASP A 89 10.70 -12.71 20.20
CA ASP A 89 9.92 -11.73 20.96
C ASP A 89 8.42 -12.06 21.08
N LEU A 90 8.10 -13.33 21.28
CA LEU A 90 6.73 -13.77 21.52
C LEU A 90 6.28 -13.33 22.92
N PRO A 91 5.13 -12.63 23.05
CA PRO A 91 4.47 -12.45 24.34
C PRO A 91 4.16 -13.78 25.03
N GLU A 92 4.02 -13.77 26.36
CA GLU A 92 3.68 -14.97 27.11
C GLU A 92 2.24 -15.40 26.80
N ALA A 93 2.10 -16.52 26.10
CA ALA A 93 0.83 -17.12 25.70
C ALA A 93 1.05 -18.56 25.24
N THR A 94 -0.04 -19.29 24.98
CA THR A 94 -0.01 -20.57 24.28
C THR A 94 -0.27 -20.34 22.80
N TYR A 95 0.61 -20.86 21.95
CA TYR A 95 0.54 -20.70 20.51
C TYR A 95 0.23 -22.00 19.80
N ASP A 96 -0.62 -21.93 18.79
CA ASP A 96 -0.69 -22.94 17.74
C ASP A 96 0.41 -22.64 16.72
N ILE A 97 1.33 -23.59 16.48
CA ILE A 97 2.40 -23.43 15.48
C ILE A 97 2.28 -24.46 14.38
N TRP A 98 2.51 -24.03 13.14
CA TRP A 98 2.48 -24.89 11.95
C TRP A 98 3.37 -24.37 10.81
N VAL A 99 3.56 -25.23 9.81
CA VAL A 99 4.36 -24.93 8.62
C VAL A 99 3.46 -24.74 7.40
N ARG A 100 3.83 -23.77 6.57
CA ARG A 100 3.26 -23.50 5.24
C ARG A 100 4.38 -23.23 4.24
N GLY A 101 4.22 -23.65 2.98
CA GLY A 101 5.22 -23.37 1.95
C GLY A 101 4.79 -23.86 0.57
N TYR A 102 5.43 -23.34 -0.48
CA TYR A 102 5.14 -23.80 -1.84
C TYR A 102 5.62 -25.22 -2.05
N GLY A 103 4.74 -26.05 -2.63
CA GLY A 103 4.93 -27.50 -2.75
C GLY A 103 4.48 -28.30 -1.52
N LEU A 104 3.98 -27.60 -0.49
CA LEU A 104 3.44 -28.18 0.74
C LEU A 104 1.94 -27.91 0.87
N VAL A 105 1.29 -28.63 1.77
CA VAL A 105 0.03 -28.23 2.41
C VAL A 105 0.33 -27.87 3.85
N ASP A 106 -0.60 -27.19 4.55
CA ASP A 106 -0.42 -26.89 5.97
C ASP A 106 -0.15 -28.14 6.79
N SER A 107 0.84 -28.07 7.66
CA SER A 107 1.09 -29.15 8.63
C SER A 107 0.00 -29.16 9.72
N GLU A 108 -0.03 -30.23 10.53
CA GLU A 108 -0.79 -30.21 11.78
C GLU A 108 -0.31 -29.06 12.68
N LYS A 109 -1.26 -28.41 13.36
CA LYS A 109 -0.95 -27.41 14.38
C LYS A 109 -0.55 -28.12 15.66
N ILE A 110 0.57 -27.71 16.25
CA ILE A 110 0.97 -28.17 17.58
C ILE A 110 0.92 -27.00 18.56
N SER A 111 0.56 -27.32 19.81
CA SER A 111 0.54 -26.32 20.90
C SER A 111 1.95 -26.11 21.43
N ALA A 112 2.38 -24.84 21.53
CA ALA A 112 3.72 -24.46 21.94
C ALA A 112 3.68 -23.24 22.87
N THR A 113 4.65 -23.16 23.78
CA THR A 113 4.89 -21.96 24.60
C THR A 113 6.30 -21.45 24.36
N PRO A 114 6.53 -20.13 24.46
CA PRO A 114 7.88 -19.56 24.34
C PRO A 114 8.84 -20.17 25.38
N GLY A 115 10.13 -20.22 25.02
CA GLY A 115 11.18 -20.82 25.86
C GLY A 115 11.48 -22.28 25.53
N PHE A 116 10.80 -22.88 24.54
CA PHE A 116 11.00 -24.29 24.17
C PHE A 116 11.29 -24.44 22.66
N SER A 117 12.04 -25.50 22.34
CA SER A 117 12.32 -25.90 20.95
C SER A 117 11.29 -26.91 20.47
N HIS A 118 10.83 -26.73 19.22
CA HIS A 118 9.86 -27.61 18.57
C HIS A 118 10.30 -27.90 17.13
N ASP A 119 10.65 -29.15 16.84
CA ASP A 119 10.84 -29.59 15.46
C ASP A 119 9.47 -29.84 14.82
N LEU A 120 9.32 -29.45 13.54
CA LEU A 120 8.06 -29.49 12.81
C LEU A 120 8.18 -30.37 11.56
N ASP A 121 7.16 -31.18 11.34
CA ASP A 121 7.04 -32.01 10.14
C ASP A 121 6.22 -31.29 9.07
N ALA A 122 6.86 -30.88 7.96
CA ALA A 122 6.19 -30.32 6.81
C ALA A 122 5.50 -31.43 5.97
N VAL A 123 4.31 -31.14 5.47
CA VAL A 123 3.51 -32.09 4.71
C VAL A 123 3.58 -31.74 3.22
N LEU A 124 4.19 -32.65 2.44
CA LEU A 124 4.24 -32.51 0.99
C LEU A 124 2.82 -32.51 0.40
N ALA A 125 2.55 -31.59 -0.52
CA ALA A 125 1.27 -31.57 -1.22
C ALA A 125 1.08 -32.89 -2.00
N PRO A 126 -0.11 -33.52 -1.93
CA PRO A 126 -0.34 -34.81 -2.62
C PRO A 126 -0.29 -34.68 -4.14
N ASP A 127 -0.57 -33.52 -4.68
CA ASP A 127 -0.52 -33.20 -6.10
C ASP A 127 -0.34 -31.69 -6.32
N ALA A 128 -0.19 -31.30 -7.59
CA ALA A 128 0.03 -29.91 -7.99
C ALA A 128 -1.19 -29.01 -7.69
N ALA A 129 -2.41 -29.55 -7.73
CA ALA A 129 -3.63 -28.77 -7.43
C ALA A 129 -3.70 -28.40 -5.95
N ALA A 130 -3.40 -29.36 -5.07
CA ALA A 130 -3.33 -29.11 -3.62
C ALA A 130 -2.21 -28.10 -3.28
N ALA A 131 -1.05 -28.19 -3.94
CA ALA A 131 0.01 -27.19 -3.77
C ALA A 131 -0.42 -25.79 -4.21
N ALA A 132 -1.15 -25.69 -5.31
CA ALA A 132 -1.58 -24.42 -5.89
C ALA A 132 -2.61 -23.66 -5.02
N GLU A 133 -3.30 -24.32 -4.11
CA GLU A 133 -4.21 -23.67 -3.15
C GLU A 133 -3.47 -22.65 -2.24
N TYR A 134 -2.16 -22.75 -2.10
CA TYR A 134 -1.31 -21.85 -1.31
C TYR A 134 -0.58 -20.81 -2.15
N TYR A 135 -0.84 -20.73 -3.47
CA TYR A 135 -0.18 -19.74 -4.32
C TYR A 135 -0.86 -18.37 -4.21
N PRO A 136 -0.10 -17.28 -4.32
CA PRO A 136 -0.67 -15.94 -4.27
C PRO A 136 -1.74 -15.72 -5.34
N ALA A 137 -2.70 -14.86 -5.02
CA ALA A 137 -3.84 -14.58 -5.90
C ALA A 137 -3.43 -14.16 -7.32
N GLY A 138 -2.35 -13.38 -7.46
CA GLY A 138 -1.85 -12.91 -8.75
C GLY A 138 -1.40 -14.03 -9.69
N TYR A 139 -0.93 -15.16 -9.16
CA TYR A 139 -0.61 -16.34 -9.98
C TYR A 139 -1.86 -16.91 -10.66
N TRP A 140 -2.98 -16.97 -9.93
CA TRP A 140 -4.26 -17.39 -10.48
C TRP A 140 -4.88 -16.34 -11.42
N LEU A 141 -4.69 -15.06 -11.11
CA LEU A 141 -5.14 -13.97 -11.96
C LEU A 141 -4.39 -13.93 -13.31
N SER A 142 -3.11 -14.30 -13.33
CA SER A 142 -2.31 -14.35 -14.57
C SER A 142 -2.85 -15.34 -15.62
N LEU A 143 -3.71 -16.29 -15.21
CA LEU A 143 -4.41 -17.18 -16.13
C LEU A 143 -5.52 -16.48 -16.93
N LEU A 144 -5.89 -15.24 -16.57
CA LEU A 144 -6.90 -14.47 -17.32
C LEU A 144 -6.38 -14.17 -18.73
N GLU A 145 -7.20 -14.45 -19.74
CA GLU A 145 -6.93 -14.15 -21.15
C GLU A 145 -7.52 -12.79 -21.48
N VAL A 146 -6.69 -11.74 -21.44
CA VAL A 146 -7.12 -10.40 -21.82
C VAL A 146 -7.37 -10.30 -23.32
N PRO A 147 -8.21 -9.36 -23.82
CA PRO A 147 -8.44 -9.21 -25.25
C PRO A 147 -7.13 -8.89 -25.98
N ASP A 148 -6.90 -9.55 -27.11
CA ASP A 148 -5.76 -9.31 -27.99
C ASP A 148 -5.76 -7.87 -28.54
N THR A 149 -4.57 -7.29 -28.78
CA THR A 149 -4.41 -5.92 -29.31
C THR A 149 -5.19 -5.67 -30.60
N SER A 150 -5.33 -6.68 -31.48
CA SER A 150 -6.12 -6.58 -32.72
C SER A 150 -7.63 -6.37 -32.49
N MET A 151 -8.11 -6.53 -31.27
CA MET A 151 -9.52 -6.26 -30.92
C MET A 151 -9.80 -4.79 -30.60
N PHE A 152 -8.78 -3.95 -30.59
CA PHE A 152 -8.92 -2.51 -30.31
C PHE A 152 -8.78 -1.66 -31.57
N PRO A 153 -9.52 -0.53 -31.64
CA PRO A 153 -10.52 -0.06 -30.67
C PRO A 153 -11.74 -0.96 -30.58
N GLY A 154 -12.41 -0.92 -29.41
CA GLY A 154 -13.65 -1.65 -29.21
C GLY A 154 -14.74 -1.23 -30.19
N THR A 155 -15.60 -2.17 -30.62
CA THR A 155 -16.65 -1.93 -31.63
C THR A 155 -18.07 -2.08 -31.09
N GLY A 156 -18.22 -2.30 -29.79
CA GLY A 156 -19.49 -2.36 -29.10
C GLY A 156 -20.22 -3.72 -29.16
N PRO A 157 -21.44 -3.80 -28.60
CA PRO A 157 -22.17 -5.05 -28.44
C PRO A 157 -22.55 -5.75 -29.76
N THR A 158 -22.68 -5.01 -30.84
CA THR A 158 -22.97 -5.57 -32.17
C THR A 158 -21.70 -5.92 -32.97
N GLY A 159 -20.54 -5.62 -32.41
CA GLY A 159 -19.23 -5.93 -32.98
C GLY A 159 -18.49 -6.97 -32.14
N ASN A 160 -17.30 -6.59 -31.62
CA ASN A 160 -16.46 -7.48 -30.80
C ASN A 160 -16.84 -7.55 -29.32
N GLY A 161 -17.85 -6.83 -28.88
CA GLY A 161 -18.35 -6.82 -27.51
C GLY A 161 -17.60 -5.92 -26.54
N ILE A 162 -16.43 -5.37 -26.95
CA ILE A 162 -15.66 -4.40 -26.16
C ILE A 162 -16.26 -3.00 -26.35
N SER A 163 -16.32 -2.22 -25.30
CA SER A 163 -16.85 -0.86 -25.34
C SER A 163 -16.08 0.01 -26.35
N PRO A 164 -16.78 0.82 -27.18
CA PRO A 164 -16.12 1.75 -28.11
C PRO A 164 -15.32 2.87 -27.43
N ARG A 165 -15.41 3.00 -26.11
CA ARG A 165 -14.63 3.96 -25.31
C ARG A 165 -13.24 3.42 -24.93
N ILE A 166 -13.01 2.15 -25.18
CA ILE A 166 -11.71 1.49 -24.94
C ILE A 166 -10.99 1.45 -26.27
N GLU A 167 -9.97 2.27 -26.40
CA GLU A 167 -9.21 2.43 -27.64
C GLU A 167 -7.98 1.54 -27.69
N HIS A 168 -7.39 1.20 -26.52
CA HIS A 168 -6.15 0.43 -26.38
C HIS A 168 -6.30 -0.75 -25.44
N GLN A 169 -5.52 -1.83 -25.64
CA GLN A 169 -5.44 -2.97 -24.71
C GLN A 169 -5.08 -2.49 -23.31
N ALA A 170 -4.14 -1.55 -23.21
CA ALA A 170 -3.70 -0.94 -21.95
C ALA A 170 -4.86 -0.33 -21.15
N ASP A 171 -5.77 0.39 -21.82
CA ASP A 171 -6.94 0.98 -21.16
C ASP A 171 -7.93 -0.10 -20.65
N TYR A 172 -8.07 -1.22 -21.37
CA TYR A 172 -8.86 -2.37 -20.90
C TYR A 172 -8.24 -2.99 -19.64
N ILE A 173 -6.91 -3.21 -19.63
CA ILE A 173 -6.18 -3.77 -18.51
C ILE A 173 -6.27 -2.85 -17.28
N ARG A 174 -6.12 -1.54 -17.49
CA ARG A 174 -6.29 -0.53 -16.43
C ARG A 174 -7.63 -0.68 -15.70
N MET A 175 -8.71 -0.98 -16.41
CA MET A 175 -10.02 -1.20 -15.79
C MET A 175 -10.05 -2.45 -14.90
N ILE A 176 -9.17 -3.42 -15.11
CA ILE A 176 -9.04 -4.60 -14.25
C ILE A 176 -8.14 -4.28 -13.05
N THR A 177 -6.94 -3.74 -13.30
CA THR A 177 -5.84 -3.66 -12.33
C THR A 177 -5.80 -2.38 -11.50
N SER A 178 -6.33 -1.25 -11.98
CA SER A 178 -6.21 0.03 -11.29
C SER A 178 -7.52 0.81 -11.20
N GLY A 179 -8.37 0.75 -12.23
CA GLY A 179 -9.56 1.59 -12.31
C GLY A 179 -10.88 0.92 -11.89
N GLY A 180 -10.87 -0.37 -11.60
CA GLY A 180 -12.11 -1.12 -11.36
C GLY A 180 -11.95 -2.26 -10.34
N CYS A 181 -11.68 -3.48 -10.81
CA CYS A 181 -11.79 -4.68 -9.97
C CYS A 181 -10.80 -4.71 -8.80
N VAL A 182 -9.51 -4.52 -9.07
CA VAL A 182 -8.44 -4.59 -8.05
C VAL A 182 -8.50 -3.45 -7.05
N VAL A 183 -9.24 -2.38 -7.33
CA VAL A 183 -9.51 -1.31 -6.34
C VAL A 183 -10.16 -1.83 -5.05
N CYS A 184 -10.94 -2.92 -5.15
CA CYS A 184 -11.70 -3.48 -4.04
C CYS A 184 -11.35 -4.94 -3.73
N HIS A 185 -10.81 -5.68 -4.71
CA HIS A 185 -10.64 -7.13 -4.63
C HIS A 185 -9.19 -7.55 -4.85
N GLN A 186 -8.71 -8.49 -4.04
CA GLN A 186 -7.58 -9.32 -4.40
C GLN A 186 -8.06 -10.38 -5.40
N LEU A 187 -8.03 -10.06 -6.70
CA LEU A 187 -8.48 -10.99 -7.74
C LEU A 187 -7.55 -12.21 -7.84
N GLY A 188 -8.14 -13.37 -8.06
CA GLY A 188 -7.42 -14.64 -8.14
C GLY A 188 -7.38 -15.39 -6.81
N ASN A 189 -7.78 -14.79 -5.69
CA ASN A 189 -8.05 -15.54 -4.48
C ASN A 189 -9.24 -16.49 -4.68
N LYS A 190 -9.41 -17.48 -3.81
CA LYS A 190 -10.43 -18.53 -3.96
C LYS A 190 -11.85 -17.96 -4.10
N ALA A 191 -12.18 -16.96 -3.26
CA ALA A 191 -13.48 -16.32 -3.29
C ALA A 191 -13.78 -15.62 -4.63
N THR A 192 -12.78 -15.20 -5.40
CA THR A 192 -12.95 -14.54 -6.70
C THR A 192 -12.79 -15.48 -7.89
N ARG A 193 -11.91 -16.50 -7.84
CA ARG A 193 -11.66 -17.44 -8.94
C ARG A 193 -12.69 -18.57 -9.02
N GLU A 194 -13.48 -18.79 -7.98
CA GLU A 194 -14.56 -19.77 -7.96
C GLU A 194 -15.94 -19.08 -7.99
N LEU A 195 -16.91 -19.71 -8.62
CA LEU A 195 -18.30 -19.23 -8.60
C LEU A 195 -18.99 -19.77 -7.37
N PRO A 196 -19.51 -18.91 -6.46
CA PRO A 196 -20.30 -19.32 -5.33
C PRO A 196 -21.57 -20.09 -5.71
N SER A 197 -22.02 -20.98 -4.84
CA SER A 197 -23.19 -21.86 -5.08
C SER A 197 -24.50 -21.10 -5.37
N LEU A 198 -24.61 -19.84 -4.94
CA LEU A 198 -25.73 -18.96 -5.28
C LEU A 198 -25.94 -18.84 -6.81
N PHE A 199 -24.89 -19.06 -7.61
CA PHE A 199 -24.92 -18.92 -9.06
C PHE A 199 -25.03 -20.24 -9.82
N ASN A 200 -25.20 -21.38 -9.13
CA ASN A 200 -25.30 -22.70 -9.77
C ASN A 200 -26.54 -22.90 -10.70
N GLY A 201 -27.49 -21.98 -10.63
CA GLY A 201 -28.71 -22.04 -11.48
C GLY A 201 -28.61 -21.35 -12.83
N TYR A 202 -27.47 -20.80 -13.20
CA TYR A 202 -27.24 -20.13 -14.46
C TYR A 202 -26.71 -21.08 -15.53
N ASP A 203 -27.21 -20.96 -16.77
CA ASP A 203 -26.88 -21.84 -17.90
C ASP A 203 -25.40 -21.75 -18.33
N THR A 204 -24.73 -20.63 -18.06
CA THR A 204 -23.32 -20.40 -18.40
C THR A 204 -22.61 -19.63 -17.32
N SER A 205 -21.31 -19.81 -17.20
CA SER A 205 -20.46 -19.06 -16.27
C SER A 205 -20.43 -17.56 -16.61
N ALA A 206 -20.58 -17.18 -17.87
CA ALA A 206 -20.75 -15.77 -18.28
C ALA A 206 -22.04 -15.16 -17.69
N ALA A 207 -23.16 -15.88 -17.71
CA ALA A 207 -24.40 -15.42 -17.10
C ALA A 207 -24.29 -15.36 -15.56
N ALA A 208 -23.61 -16.32 -14.95
CA ALA A 208 -23.31 -16.32 -13.53
C ALA A 208 -22.45 -15.10 -13.13
N TRP A 209 -21.43 -14.78 -13.90
CA TRP A 209 -20.59 -13.59 -13.68
C TRP A 209 -21.38 -12.28 -13.86
N ASN A 210 -22.22 -12.17 -14.89
CA ASN A 210 -23.10 -11.02 -15.06
C ASN A 210 -23.99 -10.79 -13.82
N ARG A 211 -24.55 -11.85 -13.24
CA ARG A 211 -25.29 -11.73 -11.98
C ARG A 211 -24.39 -11.40 -10.79
N ARG A 212 -23.21 -11.98 -10.71
CA ARG A 212 -22.25 -11.78 -9.60
C ARG A 212 -21.88 -10.31 -9.43
N ILE A 213 -21.57 -9.59 -10.51
CA ILE A 213 -21.18 -8.17 -10.45
C ILE A 213 -22.32 -7.23 -10.00
N GLN A 214 -23.55 -7.72 -9.90
CA GLN A 214 -24.68 -6.95 -9.39
C GLN A 214 -24.84 -7.09 -7.86
N SER A 215 -24.08 -8.00 -7.23
CA SER A 215 -24.26 -8.40 -5.84
C SER A 215 -23.80 -7.34 -4.84
N GLY A 216 -24.58 -7.20 -3.75
CA GLY A 216 -24.23 -6.36 -2.61
C GLY A 216 -24.28 -4.85 -2.90
N GLN A 217 -23.81 -4.05 -1.94
CA GLN A 217 -23.81 -2.59 -2.03
C GLN A 217 -22.86 -2.08 -3.12
N ALA A 218 -21.78 -2.80 -3.43
CA ALA A 218 -20.85 -2.47 -4.52
C ALA A 218 -21.35 -2.86 -5.94
N GLY A 219 -22.50 -3.56 -6.04
CA GLY A 219 -23.08 -4.00 -7.32
C GLY A 219 -23.21 -2.89 -8.38
N PRO A 220 -23.71 -1.68 -8.05
CA PRO A 220 -23.79 -0.57 -8.99
C PRO A 220 -22.42 -0.13 -9.55
N PHE A 221 -21.37 -0.12 -8.73
CA PHE A 221 -20.01 0.21 -9.15
C PHE A 221 -19.44 -0.87 -10.09
N MET A 222 -19.52 -2.14 -9.69
CA MET A 222 -19.05 -3.27 -10.51
C MET A 222 -19.78 -3.33 -11.86
N THR A 223 -21.10 -3.17 -11.88
CA THR A 223 -21.90 -3.18 -13.12
C THR A 223 -21.50 -2.03 -14.04
N ARG A 224 -21.26 -0.83 -13.51
CA ARG A 224 -20.80 0.33 -14.28
C ARG A 224 -19.43 0.08 -14.91
N THR A 225 -18.50 -0.46 -14.14
CA THR A 225 -17.16 -0.83 -14.61
C THR A 225 -17.24 -1.82 -15.77
N TRP A 226 -17.99 -2.90 -15.63
CA TRP A 226 -18.12 -3.92 -16.67
C TRP A 226 -18.86 -3.40 -17.92
N THR A 227 -19.87 -2.56 -17.74
CA THR A 227 -20.53 -1.88 -18.86
C THR A 227 -19.55 -0.96 -19.60
N GLY A 228 -18.67 -0.27 -18.85
CA GLY A 228 -17.61 0.57 -19.41
C GLY A 228 -16.57 -0.21 -20.21
N MET A 229 -16.32 -1.47 -19.85
CA MET A 229 -15.39 -2.37 -20.55
C MET A 229 -16.07 -3.10 -21.74
N GLY A 230 -17.36 -3.33 -21.67
CA GLY A 230 -18.14 -4.17 -22.57
C GLY A 230 -18.68 -5.38 -21.79
N LEU A 231 -19.95 -5.29 -21.35
CA LEU A 231 -20.56 -6.22 -20.39
C LEU A 231 -20.47 -7.69 -20.85
N ASP A 232 -20.84 -7.96 -22.11
CA ASP A 232 -20.91 -9.33 -22.63
C ASP A 232 -19.51 -9.93 -22.81
N TYR A 233 -18.57 -9.15 -23.31
CA TYR A 233 -17.18 -9.60 -23.48
C TYR A 233 -16.54 -9.89 -22.10
N SER A 234 -16.64 -8.95 -21.18
CA SER A 234 -16.07 -9.12 -19.83
C SER A 234 -16.69 -10.31 -19.09
N SER A 235 -18.03 -10.48 -19.18
CA SER A 235 -18.70 -11.63 -18.57
C SER A 235 -18.23 -12.96 -19.14
N LYS A 236 -18.00 -13.01 -20.45
CA LYS A 236 -17.46 -14.21 -21.13
C LYS A 236 -16.01 -14.46 -20.70
N MET A 237 -15.16 -13.43 -20.73
CA MET A 237 -13.74 -13.54 -20.37
C MET A 237 -13.54 -14.10 -18.96
N PHE A 238 -14.24 -13.55 -17.97
CA PHE A 238 -14.17 -14.04 -16.59
C PHE A 238 -14.87 -15.41 -16.41
N GLY A 239 -15.93 -15.68 -17.18
CA GLY A 239 -16.57 -17.00 -17.23
C GLY A 239 -15.60 -18.07 -17.74
N ASP A 240 -14.98 -17.84 -18.89
CA ASP A 240 -13.98 -18.74 -19.48
C ASP A 240 -12.78 -18.96 -18.53
N TRP A 241 -12.34 -17.92 -17.81
CA TRP A 241 -11.28 -18.02 -16.81
C TRP A 241 -11.64 -18.97 -15.66
N THR A 242 -12.83 -18.79 -15.05
CA THR A 242 -13.29 -19.67 -13.96
C THR A 242 -13.56 -21.08 -14.44
N ASP A 243 -14.05 -21.26 -15.66
CA ASP A 243 -14.30 -22.59 -16.25
C ASP A 243 -13.00 -23.36 -16.48
N ARG A 244 -11.93 -22.71 -16.97
CA ARG A 244 -10.60 -23.32 -17.18
C ARG A 244 -9.97 -23.72 -15.84
N ILE A 245 -10.08 -22.89 -14.81
CA ILE A 245 -9.62 -23.21 -13.46
C ILE A 245 -10.40 -24.42 -12.91
N ALA A 246 -11.73 -24.42 -13.02
CA ALA A 246 -12.58 -25.54 -12.59
C ALA A 246 -12.27 -26.85 -13.37
N ALA A 247 -11.79 -26.73 -14.63
CA ALA A 247 -11.35 -27.86 -15.44
C ALA A 247 -9.91 -28.33 -15.09
N GLY A 248 -9.22 -27.70 -14.13
CA GLY A 248 -7.92 -28.10 -13.61
C GLY A 248 -6.73 -27.34 -14.21
N GLU A 249 -6.95 -26.18 -14.83
CA GLU A 249 -5.83 -25.31 -15.22
C GLU A 249 -5.16 -24.73 -13.97
N LEU A 250 -3.84 -24.86 -13.89
CA LEU A 250 -3.04 -24.43 -12.76
C LEU A 250 -2.07 -23.30 -13.17
N PRO A 251 -1.80 -22.36 -12.27
CA PRO A 251 -0.79 -21.33 -12.49
C PRO A 251 0.63 -21.89 -12.36
N PRO A 252 1.65 -21.15 -12.85
CA PRO A 252 3.04 -21.52 -12.62
C PRO A 252 3.37 -21.58 -11.13
N VAL A 253 4.38 -22.36 -10.77
CA VAL A 253 4.81 -22.56 -9.38
C VAL A 253 5.56 -21.32 -8.89
N PRO A 254 5.17 -20.69 -7.76
CA PRO A 254 5.92 -19.60 -7.17
C PRO A 254 7.27 -20.07 -6.62
N GLU A 255 8.26 -19.17 -6.65
CA GLU A 255 9.52 -19.40 -5.95
C GLU A 255 9.34 -19.25 -4.43
N ARG A 256 9.99 -20.13 -3.66
CA ARG A 256 10.08 -20.01 -2.21
C ARG A 256 10.94 -18.80 -1.83
N PRO A 257 10.72 -18.17 -0.65
CA PRO A 257 11.55 -17.08 -0.14
C PRO A 257 13.05 -17.39 -0.20
N GLN A 258 13.82 -16.41 -0.69
CA GLN A 258 15.27 -16.51 -0.83
C GLN A 258 15.96 -15.25 -0.30
N GLY A 259 17.25 -15.33 0.00
CA GLY A 259 18.07 -14.18 0.41
C GLY A 259 17.42 -13.39 1.56
N VAL A 260 17.26 -12.08 1.38
CA VAL A 260 16.68 -11.16 2.35
C VAL A 260 15.23 -11.52 2.70
N GLU A 261 14.46 -12.12 1.79
CA GLU A 261 13.08 -12.55 2.05
C GLU A 261 12.97 -13.53 3.24
N ARG A 262 14.04 -14.30 3.53
CA ARG A 262 14.10 -15.20 4.69
C ARG A 262 14.34 -14.47 6.02
N ASN A 263 14.80 -13.24 5.96
CA ASN A 263 15.05 -12.41 7.13
C ASN A 263 13.79 -11.69 7.63
N VAL A 264 12.69 -11.78 6.89
CA VAL A 264 11.44 -11.09 7.21
C VAL A 264 10.77 -11.73 8.43
N VAL A 265 10.36 -10.87 9.35
CA VAL A 265 9.48 -11.20 10.47
C VAL A 265 8.19 -10.42 10.29
N ILE A 266 7.06 -11.11 10.26
CA ILE A 266 5.75 -10.48 10.12
C ILE A 266 4.98 -10.72 11.41
N THR A 267 4.42 -9.65 11.98
CA THR A 267 3.45 -9.75 13.07
C THR A 267 2.09 -9.31 12.59
N GLN A 268 1.04 -9.97 13.05
CA GLN A 268 -0.34 -9.77 12.62
C GLN A 268 -1.25 -9.64 13.83
N TRP A 269 -2.19 -8.69 13.76
CA TRP A 269 -3.30 -8.54 14.68
C TRP A 269 -4.62 -8.40 13.93
N ASP A 270 -5.68 -9.02 14.45
CA ASP A 270 -7.03 -8.65 14.03
C ASP A 270 -7.38 -7.31 14.68
N TRP A 271 -8.15 -6.44 14.00
CA TRP A 271 -8.26 -5.06 14.44
C TRP A 271 -9.68 -4.50 14.48
N ALA A 272 -10.50 -4.73 13.49
CA ALA A 272 -11.82 -4.12 13.39
C ALA A 272 -12.94 -5.18 13.31
N ASP A 273 -14.18 -4.72 13.30
CA ASP A 273 -15.34 -5.59 13.17
C ASP A 273 -15.31 -6.40 11.86
N PRO A 274 -15.91 -7.61 11.84
CA PRO A 274 -15.89 -8.48 10.66
C PRO A 274 -16.53 -7.90 9.40
N THR A 275 -17.40 -6.89 9.52
CA THR A 275 -18.03 -6.20 8.39
C THR A 275 -17.32 -4.93 7.96
N ALA A 276 -16.39 -4.43 8.80
CA ALA A 276 -15.58 -3.27 8.50
C ALA A 276 -14.39 -3.63 7.62
N TYR A 277 -14.00 -2.77 6.69
CA TYR A 277 -12.73 -2.90 6.01
C TYR A 277 -11.79 -1.74 6.36
N LEU A 278 -10.58 -2.12 6.67
CA LEU A 278 -9.53 -1.22 7.12
C LEU A 278 -8.75 -0.70 5.90
N HIS A 279 -9.02 0.54 5.50
CA HIS A 279 -8.41 1.11 4.30
C HIS A 279 -6.95 1.47 4.52
N ASP A 280 -6.66 2.26 5.55
CA ASP A 280 -5.32 2.78 5.84
C ASP A 280 -4.97 2.61 7.33
N VAL A 281 -3.70 2.78 7.63
CA VAL A 281 -3.14 2.83 8.98
C VAL A 281 -2.14 3.98 9.09
N VAL A 282 -2.06 4.60 10.27
CA VAL A 282 -0.99 5.53 10.62
C VAL A 282 -0.36 5.12 11.95
N SER A 283 0.95 5.24 12.04
CA SER A 283 1.75 4.86 13.20
C SER A 283 2.63 6.00 13.72
N THR A 284 2.97 6.98 12.87
CA THR A 284 3.96 8.02 13.17
C THR A 284 3.72 9.28 12.34
N ASP A 285 4.49 10.34 12.60
CA ASP A 285 4.69 11.44 11.66
C ASP A 285 5.70 10.99 10.59
N ARG A 286 5.27 10.98 9.32
CA ARG A 286 6.11 10.55 8.22
C ARG A 286 7.43 11.34 8.09
N ARG A 287 7.46 12.59 8.52
CA ARG A 287 8.63 13.48 8.47
C ARG A 287 9.67 13.15 9.53
N ASP A 288 9.23 12.59 10.66
CA ASP A 288 10.06 12.08 11.75
C ASP A 288 9.49 10.76 12.27
N PRO A 289 9.95 9.61 11.75
CA PRO A 289 9.39 8.31 12.10
C PRO A 289 9.64 7.88 13.55
N THR A 290 10.30 8.70 14.38
CA THR A 290 10.48 8.46 15.82
C THR A 290 9.31 9.00 16.65
N ILE A 291 8.46 9.83 16.08
CA ILE A 291 7.24 10.30 16.73
C ILE A 291 6.30 9.12 17.00
N ASN A 292 5.65 9.12 18.17
CA ASN A 292 4.76 8.05 18.60
C ASN A 292 5.43 6.66 18.71
N GLY A 293 6.73 6.58 19.00
CA GLY A 293 7.46 5.33 19.22
C GLY A 293 6.77 4.45 20.27
N TYR A 294 6.55 3.17 19.96
CA TYR A 294 5.74 2.22 20.75
C TYR A 294 4.28 2.66 21.01
N GLY A 295 3.83 3.74 20.39
CA GLY A 295 2.48 4.26 20.57
C GLY A 295 1.41 3.48 19.81
N LYS A 296 0.17 3.90 20.05
CA LYS A 296 -1.00 3.32 19.41
C LYS A 296 -1.03 3.61 17.91
N LEU A 297 -1.62 2.70 17.14
CA LEU A 297 -1.91 2.88 15.73
C LEU A 297 -3.37 3.26 15.54
N TYR A 298 -3.65 4.04 14.50
CA TYR A 298 -4.99 4.48 14.14
C TYR A 298 -5.29 4.10 12.71
N GLY A 299 -6.50 3.58 12.46
CA GLY A 299 -6.93 3.14 11.13
C GLY A 299 -8.08 3.97 10.58
N ALA A 300 -8.40 3.75 9.31
CA ALA A 300 -9.52 4.36 8.62
C ALA A 300 -10.45 3.29 8.03
N LEU A 301 -11.75 3.40 8.31
CA LEU A 301 -12.79 2.46 7.88
C LEU A 301 -13.69 3.11 6.83
N GLU A 302 -13.16 3.30 5.62
CA GLU A 302 -13.89 3.92 4.50
C GLU A 302 -15.21 3.18 4.23
N GLU A 303 -16.32 3.90 4.04
CA GLU A 303 -17.67 3.39 3.75
C GLU A 303 -18.29 2.44 4.80
N SER A 304 -17.47 1.79 5.64
CA SER A 304 -17.95 0.64 6.43
C SER A 304 -18.44 0.99 7.83
N ALA A 305 -17.79 1.91 8.56
CA ALA A 305 -18.17 2.25 9.93
C ALA A 305 -17.72 3.67 10.33
N ASP A 306 -18.35 4.22 11.40
CA ASP A 306 -18.08 5.58 11.90
C ASP A 306 -17.24 5.55 13.18
N TYR A 307 -16.08 4.94 13.13
CA TYR A 307 -15.07 5.00 14.19
C TYR A 307 -13.65 4.87 13.63
N LEU A 308 -12.65 5.37 14.36
CA LEU A 308 -11.25 5.03 14.11
C LEU A 308 -10.93 3.77 14.93
N PRO A 309 -10.53 2.66 14.32
CA PRO A 309 -10.01 1.53 15.06
C PRO A 309 -8.61 1.88 15.61
N VAL A 310 -8.34 1.45 16.83
CA VAL A 310 -7.08 1.71 17.54
C VAL A 310 -6.47 0.38 17.93
N LEU A 311 -5.18 0.20 17.64
CA LEU A 311 -4.38 -0.93 18.12
C LEU A 311 -3.28 -0.43 19.05
N ASP A 312 -3.16 -1.02 20.23
CA ASP A 312 -1.99 -0.93 21.10
C ASP A 312 -1.12 -2.19 20.88
N PRO A 313 -0.04 -2.09 20.09
CA PRO A 313 0.75 -3.26 19.72
C PRO A 313 1.65 -3.75 20.86
N VAL A 314 1.86 -2.94 21.91
CA VAL A 314 2.65 -3.31 23.08
C VAL A 314 1.82 -4.18 24.02
N ASN A 315 0.55 -3.82 24.23
CA ASN A 315 -0.37 -4.51 25.13
C ASN A 315 -1.25 -5.55 24.40
N ASN A 316 -1.22 -5.62 23.07
CA ASN A 316 -2.07 -6.47 22.24
C ASN A 316 -3.57 -6.23 22.50
N THR A 317 -3.97 -4.96 22.60
CA THR A 317 -5.35 -4.54 22.85
C THR A 317 -5.89 -3.68 21.72
N ILE A 318 -7.21 -3.73 21.52
CA ILE A 318 -7.91 -2.94 20.50
C ILE A 318 -8.91 -2.01 21.18
N ASP A 319 -9.19 -0.88 20.51
CA ASP A 319 -10.16 0.12 20.96
C ASP A 319 -10.81 0.80 19.75
N GLN A 320 -11.84 1.60 19.97
CA GLN A 320 -12.60 2.32 18.94
C GLN A 320 -12.85 3.77 19.39
N ILE A 321 -12.56 4.73 18.51
CA ILE A 321 -12.85 6.14 18.74
C ILE A 321 -14.04 6.53 17.86
N PRO A 322 -15.24 6.74 18.44
CA PRO A 322 -16.42 7.11 17.67
C PRO A 322 -16.22 8.45 16.93
N LEU A 323 -16.68 8.52 15.69
CA LEU A 323 -16.67 9.72 14.88
C LEU A 323 -18.05 10.32 14.81
N THR A 324 -18.10 11.64 14.77
CA THR A 324 -19.32 12.43 14.68
C THR A 324 -19.32 13.28 13.41
N MET A 325 -20.48 13.82 13.07
CA MET A 325 -20.66 14.76 11.96
C MET A 325 -21.30 16.06 12.45
N MET A 326 -21.03 17.17 11.75
CA MET A 326 -21.74 18.43 11.93
C MET A 326 -23.23 18.28 11.55
N ASP A 327 -23.51 17.44 10.55
CA ASP A 327 -24.86 17.08 10.10
C ASP A 327 -25.25 15.67 10.56
N PRO A 328 -25.74 15.48 11.79
CA PRO A 328 -26.03 14.14 12.32
C PRO A 328 -27.16 13.40 11.55
N GLU A 329 -28.03 14.13 10.86
CA GLU A 329 -29.12 13.57 10.03
C GLU A 329 -28.64 13.14 8.63
N ALA A 330 -27.39 13.34 8.29
CA ALA A 330 -26.84 12.87 7.02
C ALA A 330 -26.94 11.34 6.92
N GLY A 331 -27.36 10.85 5.76
CA GLY A 331 -27.43 9.41 5.49
C GLY A 331 -26.05 8.80 5.23
N PRO A 332 -25.95 7.46 5.22
CA PRO A 332 -24.71 6.77 4.89
C PRO A 332 -24.26 7.10 3.46
N VAL A 333 -22.95 6.95 3.21
CA VAL A 333 -22.36 7.19 1.88
C VAL A 333 -22.59 6.03 0.92
N SER A 334 -22.68 4.81 1.44
CA SER A 334 -22.99 3.61 0.65
C SER A 334 -24.50 3.48 0.44
N GLY A 335 -24.86 3.08 -0.77
CA GLY A 335 -26.27 2.82 -1.12
C GLY A 335 -26.80 1.49 -0.54
N PRO A 336 -28.08 1.18 -0.79
CA PRO A 336 -28.68 -0.07 -0.34
C PRO A 336 -28.08 -1.27 -1.09
N ASN A 337 -28.22 -2.45 -0.51
CA ASN A 337 -27.99 -3.71 -1.21
C ASN A 337 -29.14 -3.97 -2.20
N LEU A 338 -28.87 -3.82 -3.49
CA LEU A 338 -29.88 -3.95 -4.55
C LEU A 338 -30.06 -5.39 -5.04
N ALA A 339 -29.10 -6.27 -4.77
CA ALA A 339 -29.18 -7.67 -5.17
C ALA A 339 -28.39 -8.55 -4.20
N THR A 340 -28.96 -9.68 -3.83
CA THR A 340 -28.42 -10.64 -2.86
C THR A 340 -26.93 -10.92 -3.08
N SER A 341 -26.13 -10.68 -2.05
CA SER A 341 -24.71 -11.04 -2.02
C SER A 341 -24.53 -12.52 -1.68
N PRO A 342 -23.60 -13.24 -2.32
CA PRO A 342 -23.28 -14.61 -1.94
C PRO A 342 -22.72 -14.74 -0.51
N ASN A 343 -22.20 -13.65 0.05
CA ASN A 343 -21.58 -13.65 1.38
C ASN A 343 -22.49 -13.07 2.48
N TRP A 344 -23.24 -12.01 2.17
CA TRP A 344 -24.02 -11.23 3.15
C TRP A 344 -25.53 -11.38 3.00
N GLY A 345 -26.00 -12.08 1.95
CA GLY A 345 -27.43 -12.15 1.64
C GLY A 345 -27.98 -10.79 1.21
N ASP A 346 -29.11 -10.40 1.75
CA ASP A 346 -29.82 -9.15 1.44
C ASP A 346 -29.44 -7.99 2.39
N GLU A 347 -28.55 -8.24 3.35
CA GLU A 347 -28.14 -7.26 4.34
C GLU A 347 -27.23 -6.19 3.75
N ALA A 348 -27.46 -4.92 4.10
CA ALA A 348 -26.53 -3.82 3.87
C ALA A 348 -25.57 -3.75 5.06
N ILE A 349 -24.29 -4.00 4.81
CA ILE A 349 -23.24 -4.10 5.85
C ILE A 349 -22.41 -2.83 6.02
N TRP A 350 -22.48 -1.90 5.09
CA TRP A 350 -21.75 -0.63 5.11
C TRP A 350 -22.72 0.51 5.36
N ASP A 351 -22.53 1.23 6.44
CA ASP A 351 -23.43 2.28 6.90
C ASP A 351 -22.74 3.58 7.33
N SER A 352 -21.40 3.70 7.08
CA SER A 352 -20.66 4.87 7.46
C SER A 352 -21.22 6.16 6.86
N LYS A 353 -21.36 7.18 7.70
CA LYS A 353 -21.68 8.56 7.35
C LYS A 353 -20.42 9.41 7.19
N ALA A 354 -19.44 9.21 8.10
CA ALA A 354 -18.18 9.94 8.13
C ALA A 354 -17.22 9.55 7.00
N ASN A 355 -17.33 8.33 6.50
CA ASN A 355 -16.55 7.87 5.34
C ASN A 355 -15.05 8.23 5.44
N VAL A 356 -14.44 7.80 6.54
CA VAL A 356 -13.06 8.13 6.88
C VAL A 356 -12.07 7.49 5.91
N HIS A 357 -11.05 8.27 5.55
CA HIS A 357 -9.98 7.82 4.70
C HIS A 357 -8.65 8.44 5.16
N ASN A 358 -7.54 7.85 4.78
CA ASN A 358 -6.16 8.32 4.93
C ASN A 358 -5.87 9.13 6.21
N PRO A 359 -5.46 8.47 7.31
CA PRO A 359 -5.01 9.13 8.53
C PRO A 359 -3.53 9.52 8.43
N MET A 360 -3.15 10.65 9.08
CA MET A 360 -1.77 11.07 9.30
C MET A 360 -1.59 11.53 10.75
N ILE A 361 -0.40 11.30 11.31
CA ILE A 361 0.00 11.84 12.61
C ILE A 361 0.88 13.07 12.39
N ASP A 362 0.68 14.11 13.20
CA ASP A 362 1.54 15.30 13.22
C ASP A 362 2.68 15.15 14.26
N GLN A 363 3.56 16.15 14.28
CA GLN A 363 4.72 16.20 15.19
C GLN A 363 4.37 16.15 16.69
N ASP A 364 3.12 16.46 17.07
CA ASP A 364 2.62 16.47 18.45
C ASP A 364 1.76 15.21 18.76
N GLY A 365 1.62 14.30 17.80
CA GLY A 365 0.90 13.04 17.94
C GLY A 365 -0.61 13.14 17.69
N ARG A 366 -1.12 14.24 17.12
CA ARG A 366 -2.53 14.35 16.73
C ARG A 366 -2.78 13.58 15.44
N VAL A 367 -3.96 12.99 15.31
CA VAL A 367 -4.38 12.18 14.16
C VAL A 367 -5.28 13.00 13.25
N TRP A 368 -4.78 13.34 12.07
CA TRP A 368 -5.51 14.06 11.02
C TRP A 368 -6.07 13.07 10.02
N ILE A 369 -7.32 13.26 9.60
CA ILE A 369 -8.03 12.33 8.71
C ILE A 369 -8.80 13.10 7.64
N THR A 370 -8.97 12.48 6.48
CA THR A 370 -10.00 12.92 5.56
C THR A 370 -11.31 12.26 5.97
N ALA A 371 -12.35 13.05 6.15
CA ALA A 371 -13.66 12.59 6.64
C ALA A 371 -14.78 13.45 6.10
N ARG A 372 -15.92 12.86 5.86
CA ARG A 372 -17.13 13.64 5.65
C ARG A 372 -17.58 14.20 6.99
N VAL A 373 -17.60 15.52 7.12
CA VAL A 373 -18.04 16.21 8.35
C VAL A 373 -19.41 16.88 8.19
N ARG A 374 -19.87 17.11 6.95
CA ARG A 374 -21.17 17.70 6.60
C ARG A 374 -21.73 17.17 5.28
N ASN A 375 -22.90 17.65 4.89
CA ASN A 375 -23.44 17.45 3.55
C ASN A 375 -22.61 18.14 2.47
N ARG A 376 -22.86 17.84 1.21
CA ARG A 376 -21.96 18.19 0.10
C ARG A 376 -21.91 19.69 -0.24
N GLU A 377 -22.94 20.44 0.08
CA GLU A 377 -23.00 21.88 -0.23
C GLU A 377 -21.95 22.66 0.57
N ASN A 378 -21.14 23.45 -0.12
CA ASN A 378 -20.11 24.25 0.52
C ASN A 378 -20.71 25.48 1.21
N PRO A 379 -20.13 25.96 2.33
CA PRO A 379 -20.54 27.19 2.98
C PRO A 379 -20.24 28.42 2.11
N ASP A 380 -20.89 29.54 2.44
CA ASP A 380 -20.86 30.78 1.65
C ASP A 380 -19.44 31.34 1.42
N PHE A 381 -18.54 31.14 2.38
CA PHE A 381 -17.15 31.62 2.24
C PHE A 381 -16.34 30.89 1.15
N CYS A 382 -16.81 29.71 0.68
CA CYS A 382 -16.21 28.97 -0.42
C CYS A 382 -16.72 29.41 -1.80
N GLN A 383 -17.85 30.11 -1.85
CA GLN A 383 -18.64 30.32 -3.05
C GLN A 383 -18.33 31.63 -3.76
N GLU A 384 -18.91 31.82 -4.95
CA GLU A 384 -18.81 33.07 -5.70
C GLU A 384 -19.33 34.26 -4.88
N GLY A 385 -18.57 35.37 -4.85
CA GLY A 385 -18.88 36.55 -4.09
C GLY A 385 -18.26 36.61 -2.68
N SER A 386 -17.60 35.52 -2.26
CA SER A 386 -16.82 35.50 -1.03
C SER A 386 -15.60 36.45 -1.08
N SER A 387 -15.19 36.94 0.09
CA SER A 387 -13.92 37.66 0.24
C SER A 387 -12.70 36.74 0.45
N HIS A 388 -12.91 35.44 0.59
CA HIS A 388 -11.83 34.48 0.77
C HIS A 388 -10.90 34.46 -0.47
N PRO A 389 -9.55 34.56 -0.34
CA PRO A 389 -8.66 34.69 -1.48
C PRO A 389 -8.80 33.56 -2.51
N SER A 390 -8.90 32.31 -2.05
CA SER A 390 -9.06 31.15 -2.94
C SER A 390 -10.43 31.14 -3.64
N ALA A 391 -11.51 31.62 -2.98
CA ALA A 391 -12.83 31.74 -3.60
C ALA A 391 -12.88 32.83 -4.65
N GLN A 392 -12.12 33.92 -4.47
CA GLN A 392 -11.97 34.97 -5.48
C GLN A 392 -11.27 34.46 -6.74
N ALA A 393 -10.26 33.59 -6.56
CA ALA A 393 -9.54 32.98 -7.66
C ALA A 393 -10.32 31.80 -8.31
N TYR A 394 -10.95 30.97 -7.52
CA TYR A 394 -11.68 29.77 -7.97
C TYR A 394 -12.74 29.35 -6.96
N PRO A 395 -13.99 29.81 -7.07
CA PRO A 395 -15.08 29.45 -6.15
C PRO A 395 -15.48 27.97 -6.30
N THR A 396 -15.80 27.33 -5.19
CA THR A 396 -16.22 25.93 -5.12
C THR A 396 -17.62 25.79 -4.53
N GLN A 397 -18.48 24.96 -5.14
CA GLN A 397 -19.90 24.85 -4.75
C GLN A 397 -20.19 23.67 -3.84
N ALA A 398 -19.44 22.59 -3.96
CA ALA A 398 -19.68 21.36 -3.22
C ALA A 398 -18.44 20.47 -3.17
N ASN A 399 -18.33 19.72 -2.08
CA ASN A 399 -17.35 18.63 -1.97
C ASN A 399 -17.97 17.45 -1.19
N GLY A 400 -17.33 16.28 -1.29
CA GLY A 400 -17.89 15.04 -0.71
C GLY A 400 -17.23 14.64 0.60
N ARG A 401 -16.05 15.18 0.91
CA ARG A 401 -15.25 14.81 2.08
C ARG A 401 -14.40 16.04 2.47
N GLN A 402 -14.24 16.27 3.74
CA GLN A 402 -13.51 17.37 4.35
C GLN A 402 -12.39 16.81 5.24
N LEU A 403 -12.02 17.50 6.31
CA LEU A 403 -11.01 17.08 7.27
C LEU A 403 -11.58 16.89 8.67
N GLY A 404 -10.94 16.03 9.45
CA GLY A 404 -11.11 15.90 10.88
C GLY A 404 -9.77 15.76 11.58
N MET A 405 -9.73 16.04 12.87
CA MET A 405 -8.55 15.85 13.70
C MET A 405 -8.97 15.26 15.05
N TYR A 406 -8.30 14.17 15.43
CA TYR A 406 -8.43 13.58 16.77
C TYR A 406 -7.17 13.90 17.59
N ASP A 407 -7.35 14.44 18.78
CA ASP A 407 -6.28 14.68 19.74
C ASP A 407 -6.27 13.57 20.80
N PRO A 408 -5.29 12.64 20.78
CA PRO A 408 -5.20 11.58 21.78
C PRO A 408 -4.94 12.07 23.21
N GLN A 409 -4.44 13.30 23.40
CA GLN A 409 -4.16 13.83 24.73
C GLN A 409 -5.44 14.35 25.42
N SER A 410 -6.30 15.04 24.68
CA SER A 410 -7.59 15.53 25.18
C SER A 410 -8.72 14.50 25.02
N GLY A 411 -8.59 13.58 24.05
CA GLY A 411 -9.66 12.68 23.62
C GLY A 411 -10.72 13.36 22.76
N GLU A 412 -10.49 14.54 22.26
CA GLU A 412 -11.45 15.33 21.48
C GLU A 412 -11.30 15.09 19.98
N TYR A 413 -12.43 15.05 19.27
CA TYR A 413 -12.52 15.01 17.82
C TYR A 413 -13.03 16.34 17.27
N HIS A 414 -12.28 16.93 16.36
CA HIS A 414 -12.55 18.24 15.75
C HIS A 414 -12.97 18.09 14.30
N HIS A 415 -14.06 18.77 13.92
CA HIS A 415 -14.50 18.91 12.54
C HIS A 415 -13.84 20.13 11.89
N ILE A 416 -13.30 19.94 10.68
CA ILE A 416 -12.67 21.01 9.91
C ILE A 416 -13.37 21.08 8.55
N ASP A 417 -14.20 22.10 8.39
CA ASP A 417 -15.00 22.28 7.18
C ASP A 417 -14.16 22.90 6.07
N THR A 418 -13.83 22.09 5.05
CA THR A 418 -13.02 22.54 3.91
C THR A 418 -13.86 22.87 2.69
N CYS A 419 -13.43 23.87 1.91
CA CYS A 419 -14.03 24.28 0.64
C CYS A 419 -13.70 23.33 -0.53
N PHE A 420 -12.71 22.49 -0.36
CA PHE A 420 -12.22 21.52 -1.35
C PHE A 420 -12.46 20.09 -0.87
N GLY A 421 -12.62 19.17 -1.80
CA GLY A 421 -12.71 17.74 -1.47
C GLY A 421 -11.36 17.18 -1.03
N THR A 422 -11.39 16.19 -0.15
CA THR A 422 -10.20 15.54 0.36
C THR A 422 -10.24 14.05 0.11
N HIS A 423 -9.05 13.46 -0.23
CA HIS A 423 -8.90 12.02 -0.41
C HIS A 423 -7.64 11.52 0.30
N HIS A 424 -6.46 11.92 -0.14
CA HIS A 424 -5.24 11.76 0.64
C HIS A 424 -4.80 13.09 1.23
N LEU A 425 -4.01 13.02 2.29
CA LEU A 425 -3.41 14.17 2.95
C LEU A 425 -1.95 13.88 3.31
N MET A 426 -1.10 14.91 3.31
CA MET A 426 0.30 14.80 3.66
C MET A 426 0.83 16.14 4.17
N PHE A 427 1.61 16.09 5.23
CA PHE A 427 2.28 17.27 5.77
C PHE A 427 3.50 17.69 4.95
N ALA A 428 3.63 18.99 4.70
CA ALA A 428 4.87 19.59 4.21
C ALA A 428 5.88 19.78 5.34
N GLU A 429 7.14 19.92 4.98
CA GLU A 429 8.24 20.27 5.90
C GLU A 429 8.44 21.81 5.91
N ASP A 430 7.41 22.56 6.25
CA ASP A 430 7.43 24.03 6.31
C ASP A 430 7.10 24.56 7.72
N GLU A 431 7.30 25.88 7.90
CA GLU A 431 7.06 26.53 9.20
C GLU A 431 5.59 26.54 9.62
N ASP A 432 4.66 26.45 8.66
CA ASP A 432 3.22 26.47 8.88
C ASP A 432 2.64 25.08 9.15
N ASN A 433 3.48 24.04 9.03
CA ASN A 433 3.03 22.66 9.18
C ASN A 433 1.87 22.36 8.21
N THR A 434 2.04 22.80 6.96
CA THR A 434 0.97 22.80 5.96
C THR A 434 0.53 21.37 5.62
N LEU A 435 -0.76 21.12 5.79
CA LEU A 435 -1.38 19.85 5.41
C LEU A 435 -1.99 19.99 4.02
N TRP A 436 -1.34 19.38 3.03
CA TRP A 436 -1.83 19.33 1.66
C TRP A 436 -2.79 18.17 1.45
N THR A 437 -3.81 18.36 0.59
CA THR A 437 -4.82 17.33 0.30
C THR A 437 -5.04 17.14 -1.18
N SER A 438 -5.28 15.90 -1.59
CA SER A 438 -5.77 15.55 -2.92
C SER A 438 -7.30 15.31 -2.91
N GLY A 439 -7.89 15.07 -4.08
CA GLY A 439 -9.31 14.69 -4.20
C GLY A 439 -10.27 15.88 -4.37
N GLY A 440 -9.75 17.10 -4.46
CA GLY A 440 -10.53 18.31 -4.71
C GLY A 440 -11.05 18.47 -6.14
N GLY A 441 -10.90 17.47 -7.00
CA GLY A 441 -11.23 17.59 -8.42
C GLY A 441 -10.24 18.49 -9.16
N GLN A 442 -10.71 19.62 -9.69
CA GLN A 442 -9.87 20.56 -10.44
C GLN A 442 -9.05 21.53 -9.55
N VAL A 443 -9.02 21.32 -8.26
CA VAL A 443 -8.23 22.10 -7.32
C VAL A 443 -7.40 21.17 -6.42
N ILE A 444 -6.28 21.71 -5.93
CA ILE A 444 -5.56 21.18 -4.78
C ILE A 444 -5.80 22.10 -3.58
N GLY A 445 -6.00 21.51 -2.41
CA GLY A 445 -6.28 22.24 -1.18
C GLY A 445 -5.20 22.04 -0.12
N TRP A 446 -5.15 22.99 0.82
CA TRP A 446 -4.26 22.93 1.98
C TRP A 446 -4.90 23.54 3.23
N LEU A 447 -4.35 23.16 4.36
CA LEU A 447 -4.65 23.77 5.67
C LEU A 447 -3.32 24.15 6.33
N ASN A 448 -3.19 25.41 6.76
CA ASN A 448 -2.15 25.86 7.70
C ASN A 448 -2.54 25.32 9.08
N THR A 449 -1.98 24.18 9.48
CA THR A 449 -2.40 23.53 10.73
C THR A 449 -1.92 24.27 11.96
N ARG A 450 -0.83 25.03 11.89
CA ARG A 450 -0.37 25.87 12.99
C ARG A 450 -1.38 27.00 13.26
N GLU A 451 -1.78 27.74 12.24
CA GLU A 451 -2.78 28.80 12.36
C GLU A 451 -4.12 28.27 12.89
N TYR A 452 -4.57 27.13 12.35
CA TYR A 452 -5.78 26.47 12.82
C TYR A 452 -5.72 26.10 14.32
N LEU A 453 -4.61 25.49 14.75
CA LEU A 453 -4.43 25.09 16.16
C LEU A 453 -4.32 26.29 17.11
N GLU A 454 -3.78 27.42 16.66
CA GLU A 454 -3.68 28.65 17.44
C GLU A 454 -5.01 29.40 17.56
N THR A 455 -5.82 29.42 16.50
CA THR A 455 -7.01 30.27 16.40
C THR A 455 -8.33 29.51 16.49
N GLY A 456 -8.36 28.25 16.09
CA GLY A 456 -9.58 27.48 15.88
C GLY A 456 -10.35 27.87 14.60
N ASP A 457 -9.82 28.80 13.81
CA ASP A 457 -10.46 29.33 12.60
C ASP A 457 -10.00 28.57 11.34
N TYR A 458 -10.78 27.55 10.97
CA TYR A 458 -10.50 26.78 9.76
C TYR A 458 -10.81 27.55 8.46
N GLU A 459 -11.62 28.60 8.51
CA GLU A 459 -11.91 29.45 7.34
C GLU A 459 -10.64 30.23 6.95
N ALA A 460 -10.00 30.89 7.92
CA ALA A 460 -8.79 31.67 7.67
C ALA A 460 -7.58 30.78 7.36
N ALA A 461 -7.48 29.61 8.00
CA ALA A 461 -6.32 28.72 7.90
C ALA A 461 -6.27 27.86 6.61
N GLN A 462 -7.32 27.82 5.81
CA GLN A 462 -7.37 26.98 4.61
C GLN A 462 -7.20 27.77 3.31
N GLY A 463 -6.82 27.04 2.25
CA GLY A 463 -6.82 27.59 0.91
C GLY A 463 -6.86 26.49 -0.15
N TRP A 464 -7.12 26.87 -1.37
CA TRP A 464 -7.10 25.99 -2.54
C TRP A 464 -6.75 26.79 -3.80
N THR A 465 -6.28 26.07 -4.83
CA THR A 465 -5.91 26.64 -6.12
C THR A 465 -6.24 25.71 -7.26
N PRO A 466 -6.66 26.18 -8.42
CA PRO A 466 -6.78 25.38 -9.62
C PRO A 466 -5.39 25.00 -10.14
N PHE A 467 -5.33 23.95 -10.99
CA PHE A 467 -4.11 23.54 -11.67
C PHE A 467 -3.87 24.40 -12.90
N ILE A 468 -2.93 25.33 -12.85
CA ILE A 468 -2.64 26.29 -13.92
C ILE A 468 -1.27 25.99 -14.53
N LEU A 469 -1.25 25.77 -15.85
CA LEU A 469 -0.04 25.62 -16.64
C LEU A 469 0.50 26.98 -17.03
N ASP A 470 1.79 27.22 -16.83
CA ASP A 470 2.52 28.35 -17.43
C ASP A 470 2.70 28.07 -18.94
N THR A 471 1.69 28.38 -19.73
CA THR A 471 1.68 28.07 -21.17
C THR A 471 2.43 29.07 -22.00
N ASN A 472 2.73 30.27 -21.50
CA ASN A 472 3.57 31.24 -22.18
C ASN A 472 5.08 31.09 -21.84
N GLY A 473 5.41 30.31 -20.79
CA GLY A 473 6.79 29.97 -20.42
C GLY A 473 7.58 31.07 -19.71
N ASN A 474 6.89 32.02 -19.05
CA ASN A 474 7.54 33.14 -18.40
C ASN A 474 7.89 32.89 -16.92
N GLY A 475 7.46 31.74 -16.35
CA GLY A 475 7.77 31.30 -14.98
C GLY A 475 6.91 31.95 -13.88
N VAL A 476 5.84 32.66 -14.25
CA VAL A 476 4.89 33.29 -13.34
C VAL A 476 3.46 32.93 -13.75
N ARG A 477 2.57 32.83 -12.77
CA ARG A 477 1.15 32.65 -13.04
C ARG A 477 0.54 33.98 -13.52
N ASP A 478 0.04 33.96 -14.74
CA ASP A 478 -0.70 35.07 -15.35
C ASP A 478 -2.22 34.86 -15.29
N ASP A 479 -2.98 35.79 -15.88
CA ASP A 479 -4.38 35.54 -16.22
C ASP A 479 -4.48 34.26 -17.06
N PHE A 480 -5.49 33.45 -16.80
CA PHE A 480 -5.62 32.16 -17.47
C PHE A 480 -6.97 31.97 -18.15
N VAL A 481 -7.00 31.10 -19.17
CA VAL A 481 -8.23 30.62 -19.78
C VAL A 481 -8.70 29.35 -19.06
N GLY A 482 -10.02 29.17 -18.99
CA GLY A 482 -10.64 28.00 -18.37
C GLY A 482 -10.40 26.70 -19.17
N PRO A 483 -10.66 25.54 -18.56
CA PRO A 483 -10.30 24.23 -19.14
C PRO A 483 -11.11 23.86 -20.39
N ASN A 484 -12.19 24.60 -20.71
CA ASN A 484 -13.04 24.42 -21.91
C ASN A 484 -12.93 25.57 -22.89
N GLU A 485 -12.05 26.53 -22.63
CA GLU A 485 -11.85 27.69 -23.48
C GLU A 485 -10.73 27.44 -24.49
N ALA A 486 -10.75 28.18 -25.58
CA ALA A 486 -9.67 28.10 -26.57
C ALA A 486 -8.37 28.65 -25.98
N PRO A 487 -7.21 28.00 -26.20
CA PRO A 487 -5.93 28.51 -25.72
C PRO A 487 -5.65 29.94 -26.22
N ASP A 488 -5.17 30.78 -25.33
CA ASP A 488 -4.70 32.14 -25.66
C ASP A 488 -3.17 32.18 -25.42
N PRO A 489 -2.36 32.45 -26.45
CA PRO A 489 -0.90 32.45 -26.31
C PRO A 489 -0.34 33.55 -25.42
N THR A 490 -1.18 34.50 -24.99
CA THR A 490 -0.79 35.58 -24.06
C THR A 490 -1.19 35.31 -22.61
N LYS A 491 -1.85 34.18 -22.34
CA LYS A 491 -2.36 33.78 -21.04
C LYS A 491 -1.91 32.39 -20.69
N ASP A 492 -1.98 32.07 -19.41
CA ASP A 492 -1.87 30.71 -18.94
C ASP A 492 -3.13 29.89 -19.23
N SER A 493 -3.10 28.61 -18.95
CA SER A 493 -4.23 27.72 -19.17
C SER A 493 -4.48 26.85 -17.96
N GLN A 494 -5.75 26.80 -17.53
CA GLN A 494 -6.16 25.75 -16.61
C GLN A 494 -6.11 24.39 -17.36
N ILE A 495 -5.59 23.37 -16.70
CA ILE A 495 -5.53 22.03 -17.25
C ILE A 495 -6.95 21.50 -17.59
N TYR A 496 -7.04 20.60 -18.55
CA TYR A 496 -8.29 20.05 -19.10
C TYR A 496 -9.29 19.55 -18.03
N PRO A 497 -10.60 19.50 -18.34
CA PRO A 497 -11.62 19.02 -17.43
C PRO A 497 -11.36 17.58 -16.96
N GLY A 498 -11.56 17.34 -15.65
CA GLY A 498 -11.32 16.03 -15.03
C GLY A 498 -9.88 15.82 -14.54
N PHE A 499 -8.99 16.77 -14.79
CA PHE A 499 -7.67 16.76 -14.16
C PHE A 499 -7.79 16.95 -12.65
N GLY A 500 -7.07 16.14 -11.90
CA GLY A 500 -6.96 16.20 -10.46
C GLY A 500 -5.95 15.21 -9.98
N VAL A 501 -5.25 15.52 -8.90
CA VAL A 501 -4.25 14.62 -8.33
C VAL A 501 -4.91 13.59 -7.41
N TYR A 502 -4.44 12.36 -7.50
CA TYR A 502 -4.88 11.26 -6.65
C TYR A 502 -4.01 11.14 -5.39
N SER A 503 -2.69 10.94 -5.52
CA SER A 503 -1.76 11.09 -4.41
C SER A 503 -1.39 12.56 -4.20
N VAL A 504 -0.87 12.90 -3.02
CA VAL A 504 -0.35 14.23 -2.70
C VAL A 504 0.93 14.07 -1.89
N ASN A 505 2.03 14.63 -2.39
CA ASN A 505 3.37 14.38 -1.85
C ASN A 505 4.16 15.70 -1.85
N PRO A 506 4.18 16.42 -0.72
CA PRO A 506 5.09 17.56 -0.55
C PRO A 506 6.54 17.10 -0.66
N ALA A 507 7.31 17.82 -1.46
CA ALA A 507 8.71 17.54 -1.74
C ALA A 507 9.63 18.44 -0.91
N PRO A 508 10.90 18.04 -0.67
CA PRO A 508 11.86 18.84 0.08
C PRO A 508 12.17 20.21 -0.52
N ASP A 509 11.88 20.42 -1.81
CA ASP A 509 12.05 21.71 -2.50
C ASP A 509 10.85 22.66 -2.35
N GLY A 510 9.83 22.27 -1.56
CA GLY A 510 8.60 23.01 -1.34
C GLY A 510 7.55 22.86 -2.45
N SER A 511 7.82 22.09 -3.50
CA SER A 511 6.79 21.72 -4.47
C SER A 511 5.91 20.59 -3.94
N VAL A 512 4.72 20.43 -4.53
CA VAL A 512 3.78 19.36 -4.18
C VAL A 512 3.56 18.49 -5.41
N TRP A 513 3.79 17.20 -5.28
CA TRP A 513 3.62 16.24 -6.37
C TRP A 513 2.36 15.40 -6.19
N GLY A 514 1.82 14.91 -7.30
CA GLY A 514 0.69 14.01 -7.28
C GLY A 514 0.56 13.21 -8.56
N THR A 515 -0.16 12.09 -8.48
CA THR A 515 -0.44 11.23 -9.63
C THR A 515 -1.77 11.60 -10.27
N ILE A 516 -1.84 11.51 -11.61
CA ILE A 516 -3.04 11.76 -12.40
C ILE A 516 -3.50 10.44 -13.00
N LEU A 517 -4.69 10.02 -12.57
CA LEU A 517 -5.29 8.77 -13.02
C LEU A 517 -5.71 8.84 -14.48
N GLY A 518 -5.95 7.70 -15.08
CA GLY A 518 -6.42 7.59 -16.46
C GLY A 518 -5.37 6.96 -17.37
N TYR A 519 -5.60 7.05 -18.68
CA TYR A 519 -4.68 6.55 -19.71
C TYR A 519 -4.22 7.72 -20.58
N PRO A 520 -2.94 7.89 -20.89
CA PRO A 520 -1.82 7.09 -20.35
C PRO A 520 -1.54 7.36 -18.87
N GLY A 521 -2.09 8.46 -18.31
CA GLY A 521 -1.84 8.95 -16.98
C GLY A 521 -0.56 9.77 -16.87
N ALA A 522 -0.36 10.44 -15.72
CA ALA A 522 0.74 11.39 -15.56
C ALA A 522 1.16 11.53 -14.10
N VAL A 523 2.25 12.24 -13.88
CA VAL A 523 2.56 12.89 -12.61
C VAL A 523 2.50 14.40 -12.78
N ALA A 524 2.06 15.12 -11.75
CA ALA A 524 2.02 16.56 -11.71
C ALA A 524 2.91 17.10 -10.62
N ARG A 525 3.51 18.26 -10.87
CA ARG A 525 4.26 19.05 -9.91
C ARG A 525 3.62 20.43 -9.78
N ILE A 526 3.21 20.78 -8.59
CA ILE A 526 2.67 22.08 -8.25
C ILE A 526 3.74 22.87 -7.51
N VAL A 527 4.05 24.06 -7.99
CA VAL A 527 4.93 25.02 -7.35
C VAL A 527 4.06 26.09 -6.70
N PRO A 528 3.87 26.07 -5.37
CA PRO A 528 2.90 26.93 -4.70
C PRO A 528 3.22 28.43 -4.82
N GLY A 529 4.50 28.80 -4.74
CA GLY A 529 4.91 30.20 -4.60
C GLY A 529 4.59 30.76 -3.21
N ASN A 530 4.59 32.11 -3.07
CA ASN A 530 4.41 32.77 -1.78
C ASN A 530 2.92 32.94 -1.38
N ASN A 531 2.02 32.86 -2.33
CA ASN A 531 0.56 32.92 -2.11
C ASN A 531 -0.11 31.93 -3.07
N PRO A 532 -0.26 30.67 -2.68
CA PRO A 532 -0.64 29.61 -3.61
C PRO A 532 -1.95 29.83 -4.36
N SER A 533 -2.93 30.52 -3.75
CA SER A 533 -4.20 30.87 -4.43
C SER A 533 -4.01 31.76 -5.67
N GLU A 534 -2.93 32.52 -5.72
CA GLU A 534 -2.63 33.48 -6.80
C GLU A 534 -1.35 33.15 -7.59
N THR A 535 -0.40 32.42 -6.98
CA THR A 535 0.95 32.22 -7.55
C THR A 535 1.25 30.81 -7.99
N ALA A 536 0.42 29.80 -7.59
CA ALA A 536 0.71 28.42 -7.91
C ALA A 536 0.66 28.14 -9.41
N ILE A 537 1.71 27.49 -9.92
CA ILE A 537 1.79 26.97 -11.29
C ILE A 537 1.97 25.46 -11.26
N THR A 538 1.52 24.79 -12.29
CA THR A 538 1.56 23.32 -12.42
C THR A 538 2.38 22.91 -13.64
N GLU A 539 3.21 21.89 -13.46
CA GLU A 539 3.83 21.11 -14.52
C GLU A 539 3.16 19.72 -14.56
N TYR A 540 3.08 19.07 -15.71
CA TYR A 540 2.63 17.68 -15.77
C TYR A 540 3.42 16.88 -16.79
N TYR A 541 3.62 15.58 -16.50
CA TYR A 541 4.48 14.68 -17.25
C TYR A 541 3.74 13.37 -17.45
N GLU A 542 3.28 13.13 -18.67
CA GLU A 542 2.55 11.92 -19.02
C GLU A 542 3.48 10.73 -19.17
N LEU A 543 2.94 9.54 -18.91
CA LEU A 543 3.62 8.30 -19.26
C LEU A 543 3.78 8.21 -20.79
N PRO A 544 4.95 7.77 -21.30
CA PRO A 544 5.27 7.81 -22.72
C PRO A 544 4.36 6.92 -23.56
N VAL A 545 3.85 7.48 -24.66
CA VAL A 545 3.09 6.77 -25.69
C VAL A 545 3.76 6.92 -27.05
N ASP A 546 3.49 5.96 -27.95
CA ASP A 546 3.96 6.03 -29.34
C ASP A 546 3.04 6.92 -30.20
N GLU A 547 3.33 6.99 -31.52
CA GLU A 547 2.58 7.79 -32.49
C GLU A 547 1.10 7.39 -32.67
N ASN A 548 0.73 6.19 -32.23
CA ASN A 548 -0.65 5.68 -32.25
C ASN A 548 -1.37 5.91 -30.92
N GLY A 549 -0.67 6.43 -29.90
CA GLY A 549 -1.17 6.59 -28.54
C GLY A 549 -1.07 5.32 -27.69
N ASP A 550 -0.38 4.28 -28.16
CA ASP A 550 -0.13 3.06 -27.38
C ASP A 550 1.01 3.27 -26.40
N ALA A 551 0.84 2.86 -25.15
CA ALA A 551 1.87 2.95 -24.13
C ALA A 551 3.17 2.28 -24.60
N ILE A 552 4.31 2.96 -24.42
CA ILE A 552 5.62 2.41 -24.80
C ILE A 552 5.99 1.25 -23.86
N GLU A 553 5.83 1.43 -22.57
CA GLU A 553 6.11 0.41 -21.56
C GLU A 553 5.03 0.39 -20.46
N GLY A 554 5.07 1.29 -19.49
CA GLY A 554 4.11 1.38 -18.40
C GLY A 554 3.00 2.40 -18.65
N PHE A 555 1.86 2.25 -17.96
CA PHE A 555 0.69 3.13 -18.12
C PHE A 555 -0.14 3.23 -16.83
N SER A 556 -0.91 4.32 -16.73
CA SER A 556 -1.95 4.55 -15.75
C SER A 556 -1.45 4.44 -14.30
N PRO A 557 -0.81 5.50 -13.77
CA PRO A 557 -0.36 5.55 -12.40
C PRO A 557 -1.56 5.56 -11.45
N ARG A 558 -1.35 5.03 -10.23
CA ARG A 558 -2.33 5.17 -9.17
C ARG A 558 -1.75 5.95 -8.01
N GLY A 559 -1.34 5.28 -6.92
CA GLY A 559 -0.69 5.95 -5.81
C GLY A 559 0.80 6.08 -6.02
N GLY A 560 1.38 7.14 -5.50
CA GLY A 560 2.81 7.38 -5.60
C GLY A 560 3.32 8.26 -4.49
N ASP A 561 4.62 8.31 -4.35
CA ASP A 561 5.35 9.01 -3.33
C ASP A 561 6.65 9.59 -3.87
N ILE A 562 7.23 10.54 -3.15
CA ILE A 562 8.46 11.21 -3.55
C ILE A 562 9.60 10.88 -2.59
N ASP A 563 10.79 10.65 -3.13
CA ASP A 563 11.98 10.46 -2.31
C ASP A 563 12.62 11.81 -1.90
N ARG A 564 13.57 11.77 -0.99
CA ARG A 564 14.27 12.97 -0.52
C ARG A 564 15.21 13.58 -1.58
N ASN A 565 15.43 12.90 -2.69
CA ASN A 565 16.18 13.40 -3.85
C ASN A 565 15.26 14.09 -4.88
N GLY A 566 13.95 14.10 -4.65
CA GLY A 566 12.95 14.69 -5.54
C GLY A 566 12.58 13.81 -6.73
N VAL A 567 12.79 12.50 -6.65
CA VAL A 567 12.33 11.52 -7.64
C VAL A 567 10.94 11.04 -7.23
N MET A 568 9.97 11.15 -8.14
CA MET A 568 8.61 10.65 -7.93
C MET A 568 8.52 9.17 -8.29
N TRP A 569 8.01 8.34 -7.38
CA TRP A 569 7.82 6.91 -7.55
C TRP A 569 6.33 6.57 -7.59
N VAL A 570 5.91 5.71 -8.53
CA VAL A 570 4.48 5.43 -8.78
C VAL A 570 4.21 3.95 -9.07
N ALA A 571 3.09 3.46 -8.57
CA ALA A 571 2.53 2.16 -8.94
C ALA A 571 1.71 2.30 -10.23
N LEU A 572 1.91 1.39 -11.19
CA LEU A 572 1.27 1.44 -12.51
C LEU A 572 0.30 0.27 -12.74
N ALA A 573 -0.77 0.55 -13.47
CA ALA A 573 -1.76 -0.46 -13.87
C ALA A 573 -1.21 -1.57 -14.76
N SER A 574 -0.06 -1.35 -15.38
CA SER A 574 0.66 -2.31 -16.22
C SER A 574 1.43 -3.38 -15.45
N GLY A 575 1.35 -3.38 -14.11
CA GLY A 575 2.16 -4.26 -13.26
C GLY A 575 3.63 -3.86 -13.26
N HIS A 576 3.87 -2.56 -13.12
CA HIS A 576 5.19 -1.96 -12.94
C HIS A 576 5.18 -1.00 -11.76
N MET A 577 6.33 -0.84 -11.14
CA MET A 577 6.72 0.39 -10.45
C MET A 577 7.44 1.26 -11.46
N ALA A 578 7.24 2.58 -11.41
CA ALA A 578 8.05 3.50 -12.19
C ALA A 578 8.58 4.64 -11.34
N SER A 579 9.71 5.21 -11.75
CA SER A 579 10.24 6.46 -11.23
C SER A 579 10.24 7.54 -12.30
N PHE A 580 10.01 8.78 -11.88
CA PHE A 580 10.14 9.96 -12.72
C PHE A 580 11.12 10.95 -12.09
N ASP A 581 12.24 11.20 -12.78
CA ASP A 581 13.25 12.18 -12.39
C ASP A 581 13.22 13.37 -13.33
N ARG A 582 12.63 14.47 -12.87
CA ARG A 582 12.50 15.73 -13.63
C ARG A 582 13.85 16.31 -14.08
N ARG A 583 14.95 15.99 -13.39
CA ARG A 583 16.30 16.49 -13.73
C ARG A 583 16.85 15.90 -15.02
N LEU A 584 16.27 14.80 -15.50
CA LEU A 584 16.64 14.14 -16.75
C LEU A 584 15.97 14.78 -17.97
N CYS A 585 14.96 15.63 -17.78
CA CYS A 585 14.25 16.28 -18.87
C CYS A 585 15.20 17.17 -19.69
N SER A 586 15.24 16.98 -20.99
CA SER A 586 16.09 17.72 -21.92
C SER A 586 15.38 18.92 -22.60
N GLY A 587 14.06 18.93 -22.58
CA GLY A 587 13.22 19.97 -23.17
C GLY A 587 12.81 21.07 -22.18
N PRO A 588 12.06 22.07 -22.63
CA PRO A 588 11.50 23.09 -21.76
C PRO A 588 10.45 22.44 -20.85
N LEU A 589 10.45 22.83 -19.57
CA LEU A 589 9.56 22.28 -18.54
C LEU A 589 8.20 23.03 -18.50
N ASN A 590 8.15 24.22 -19.07
CA ASN A 590 6.98 25.08 -19.19
C ASN A 590 6.89 25.65 -20.60
N GLY A 591 5.79 26.32 -20.91
CA GLY A 591 5.58 26.96 -22.19
C GLY A 591 4.87 26.06 -23.23
N PRO A 592 4.77 26.52 -24.48
CA PRO A 592 3.93 25.88 -25.48
C PRO A 592 4.40 24.49 -25.92
N GLU A 593 5.63 24.11 -25.63
CA GLU A 593 6.19 22.79 -25.93
C GLU A 593 6.05 21.79 -24.78
N ALA A 594 5.64 22.23 -23.58
CA ALA A 594 5.41 21.37 -22.41
C ALA A 594 4.00 20.73 -22.46
N THR A 595 3.82 19.77 -23.36
CA THR A 595 2.52 19.17 -23.73
C THR A 595 2.16 17.91 -22.94
N GLY A 596 2.93 17.53 -21.93
CA GLY A 596 2.80 16.26 -21.19
C GLY A 596 3.77 15.18 -21.68
N GLN A 597 3.93 15.00 -23.01
CA GLN A 597 4.86 14.04 -23.63
C GLN A 597 6.28 14.59 -23.85
N HIS A 598 6.61 15.71 -23.23
CA HIS A 598 7.85 16.46 -23.50
C HIS A 598 9.09 15.98 -22.71
N CYS A 599 8.93 14.99 -21.81
CA CYS A 599 10.05 14.45 -21.03
C CYS A 599 9.96 12.91 -20.87
N PRO A 600 9.99 12.12 -21.95
CA PRO A 600 9.95 10.67 -21.85
C PRO A 600 11.20 10.09 -21.17
N GLU A 601 12.34 10.76 -21.25
CA GLU A 601 13.62 10.36 -20.63
C GLU A 601 13.62 10.45 -19.10
N GLY A 602 12.66 11.14 -18.51
CA GLY A 602 12.50 11.20 -17.05
C GLY A 602 11.99 9.88 -16.44
N TRP A 603 11.39 9.01 -17.24
CA TRP A 603 10.76 7.78 -16.79
C TRP A 603 11.71 6.58 -16.78
N THR A 604 11.64 5.77 -15.71
CA THR A 604 12.27 4.44 -15.61
C THR A 604 11.25 3.45 -15.08
N PHE A 605 11.22 2.23 -15.63
CA PHE A 605 10.21 1.22 -15.33
C PHE A 605 10.85 -0.03 -14.73
N TYR A 606 10.14 -0.66 -13.78
CA TYR A 606 10.53 -1.89 -13.08
C TYR A 606 9.35 -2.85 -13.06
N THR A 607 9.41 -3.91 -13.87
CA THR A 607 8.34 -4.92 -13.93
C THR A 607 8.21 -5.63 -12.59
N GLU A 608 7.01 -5.68 -12.01
CA GLU A 608 6.73 -6.34 -10.74
C GLU A 608 6.78 -7.87 -10.86
N PRO A 609 7.17 -8.59 -9.78
CA PRO A 609 7.57 -10.00 -9.84
C PRO A 609 6.37 -10.97 -9.81
N LEU A 610 5.42 -10.83 -10.74
CA LEU A 610 4.34 -11.78 -10.99
C LEU A 610 4.31 -12.21 -12.45
N PRO A 611 3.73 -13.38 -12.77
CA PRO A 611 3.47 -13.74 -14.16
C PRO A 611 2.57 -12.71 -14.85
N GLN A 612 2.80 -12.45 -16.12
CA GLN A 612 1.93 -11.56 -16.90
C GLN A 612 0.60 -12.24 -17.28
N PHE A 613 -0.41 -11.43 -17.61
CA PHE A 613 -1.66 -11.93 -18.21
C PHE A 613 -1.40 -12.68 -19.52
N LYS A 614 -2.27 -13.64 -19.85
CA LYS A 614 -2.28 -14.23 -21.18
C LYS A 614 -2.73 -13.20 -22.22
N ASN A 615 -2.18 -13.27 -23.42
CA ASN A 615 -2.42 -12.34 -24.55
C ASN A 615 -1.98 -10.90 -24.30
N LEU A 616 -1.16 -10.66 -23.29
CA LEU A 616 -0.55 -9.34 -23.09
C LEU A 616 0.55 -9.15 -24.14
N ASP A 617 0.45 -8.09 -24.94
CA ASP A 617 1.35 -7.85 -26.06
C ASP A 617 2.73 -7.35 -25.60
N LYS A 618 2.75 -6.45 -24.60
CA LYS A 618 3.97 -5.87 -24.05
C LYS A 618 4.34 -6.51 -22.70
N PRO A 619 5.61 -6.48 -22.30
CA PRO A 619 5.99 -6.91 -20.96
C PRO A 619 5.20 -6.21 -19.87
N GLY A 620 4.85 -6.94 -18.84
CA GLY A 620 4.07 -6.47 -17.69
C GLY A 620 3.85 -7.61 -16.71
N SER A 621 3.02 -7.39 -15.72
CA SER A 621 2.64 -8.46 -14.79
C SER A 621 1.16 -8.42 -14.43
N SER A 622 0.65 -9.47 -13.81
CA SER A 622 -0.71 -9.51 -13.27
C SER A 622 -0.84 -8.78 -11.92
N GLU A 623 0.21 -8.07 -11.49
CA GLU A 623 0.16 -7.25 -10.29
C GLU A 623 -0.75 -6.04 -10.51
N GLY A 624 -1.41 -5.62 -9.44
CA GLY A 624 -2.20 -4.41 -9.39
C GLY A 624 -1.87 -3.68 -8.10
N SER A 625 -0.63 -3.24 -7.97
CA SER A 625 -0.21 -2.41 -6.84
C SER A 625 -1.03 -1.14 -6.77
N TYR A 626 -1.48 -0.80 -5.55
CA TYR A 626 -2.36 0.33 -5.33
C TYR A 626 -1.57 1.62 -5.09
N PHE A 627 -0.47 1.51 -4.36
CA PHE A 627 0.34 2.64 -3.92
C PHE A 627 1.83 2.28 -3.92
N THR A 628 2.68 3.24 -4.31
CA THR A 628 4.10 3.23 -4.00
C THR A 628 4.35 4.16 -2.83
N TRP A 629 4.98 3.67 -1.78
CA TRP A 629 5.47 4.42 -0.64
C TRP A 629 6.99 4.38 -0.65
N VAL A 630 7.67 5.45 -0.22
CA VAL A 630 9.13 5.50 -0.17
C VAL A 630 9.59 5.51 1.29
N ASP A 631 10.41 4.55 1.67
CA ASP A 631 11.09 4.52 2.97
C ASP A 631 12.21 5.56 3.00
N GLN A 632 11.84 6.81 3.25
CA GLN A 632 12.76 7.95 3.25
C GLN A 632 13.80 7.86 4.39
N HIS A 633 13.48 7.17 5.48
CA HIS A 633 14.21 7.18 6.75
C HIS A 633 14.80 5.81 7.13
N ASN A 634 14.83 4.87 6.20
CA ASN A 634 15.35 3.52 6.46
C ASN A 634 14.63 2.82 7.63
N THR A 635 13.32 2.94 7.70
CA THR A 635 12.49 2.32 8.75
C THR A 635 12.48 0.81 8.64
N LEU A 636 12.66 0.27 7.43
CA LEU A 636 12.74 -1.17 7.17
C LEU A 636 14.15 -1.75 7.37
N GLY A 637 15.19 -0.91 7.34
CA GLY A 637 16.58 -1.33 7.48
C GLY A 637 17.25 -1.78 6.18
N LEU A 638 16.63 -1.51 5.01
CA LEU A 638 17.15 -1.85 3.68
C LEU A 638 17.76 -0.66 2.92
N GLY A 639 17.71 0.54 3.47
CA GLY A 639 18.26 1.76 2.89
C GLY A 639 17.31 2.94 2.97
N GLU A 640 17.85 4.15 2.91
CA GLU A 640 17.05 5.38 2.77
C GLU A 640 16.56 5.54 1.33
N ASN A 641 15.38 6.15 1.16
CA ASN A 641 14.75 6.37 -0.14
C ASN A 641 14.43 5.08 -0.91
N THR A 642 14.16 3.99 -0.19
CA THR A 642 13.80 2.69 -0.78
C THR A 642 12.32 2.67 -1.16
N PRO A 643 11.94 2.53 -2.45
CA PRO A 643 10.55 2.49 -2.86
C PRO A 643 9.95 1.10 -2.62
N ILE A 644 8.70 1.10 -2.16
CA ILE A 644 7.95 -0.10 -1.79
C ILE A 644 6.55 -0.04 -2.40
N ASN A 645 6.18 -1.03 -3.20
CA ASN A 645 4.83 -1.20 -3.72
C ASN A 645 3.96 -2.08 -2.82
N THR A 646 2.67 -1.83 -2.85
CA THR A 646 1.68 -2.56 -2.04
C THR A 646 1.52 -4.03 -2.42
N GLY A 647 1.95 -4.46 -3.59
CA GLY A 647 1.99 -5.87 -4.03
C GLY A 647 0.71 -6.66 -3.78
N ASN A 648 -0.44 -6.10 -4.15
CA ASN A 648 -1.75 -6.59 -3.75
C ASN A 648 -2.07 -8.00 -4.26
N GLN A 649 -1.68 -8.31 -5.48
CA GLN A 649 -1.91 -9.63 -6.08
C GLN A 649 -0.81 -10.62 -5.69
N SER A 650 0.39 -10.12 -5.36
CA SER A 650 1.48 -10.91 -4.77
C SER A 650 1.20 -11.32 -3.33
N GLY A 651 0.31 -10.62 -2.62
CA GLY A 651 0.14 -10.79 -1.18
C GLY A 651 1.41 -10.42 -0.41
N ALA A 652 2.12 -9.36 -0.83
CA ALA A 652 3.43 -8.99 -0.30
C ALA A 652 3.64 -7.48 -0.36
N LEU A 653 4.47 -6.91 0.52
CA LEU A 653 5.15 -5.66 0.19
C LEU A 653 6.28 -5.97 -0.79
N LEU A 654 6.33 -5.24 -1.89
CA LEU A 654 7.33 -5.37 -2.95
C LEU A 654 8.37 -4.26 -2.81
N VAL A 655 9.49 -4.57 -2.20
CA VAL A 655 10.60 -3.63 -1.98
C VAL A 655 11.53 -3.68 -3.18
N LEU A 656 11.85 -2.53 -3.76
CA LEU A 656 12.85 -2.43 -4.83
C LEU A 656 14.19 -2.00 -4.21
N ASP A 657 15.06 -2.97 -3.98
CA ASP A 657 16.39 -2.77 -3.39
C ASP A 657 17.47 -2.93 -4.48
N ASP A 658 18.17 -1.85 -4.81
CA ASP A 658 19.19 -1.79 -5.88
C ASP A 658 18.75 -2.47 -7.20
N GLY A 659 17.50 -2.19 -7.61
CA GLY A 659 16.91 -2.75 -8.83
C GLY A 659 16.49 -4.23 -8.74
N GLN A 660 16.53 -4.84 -7.55
CA GLN A 660 16.09 -6.19 -7.29
C GLN A 660 14.85 -6.21 -6.39
N TRP A 661 13.93 -7.12 -6.66
CA TRP A 661 12.72 -7.25 -5.87
C TRP A 661 12.96 -8.11 -4.62
N VAL A 662 12.62 -7.56 -3.45
CA VAL A 662 12.48 -8.30 -2.19
C VAL A 662 10.98 -8.41 -1.88
N LYS A 663 10.45 -9.63 -1.88
CA LYS A 663 9.03 -9.93 -1.67
C LYS A 663 8.78 -10.25 -0.20
N MET A 664 8.27 -9.29 0.57
CA MET A 664 7.89 -9.50 1.98
C MET A 664 6.49 -10.10 2.05
N ARG A 665 6.38 -11.39 1.81
CA ARG A 665 5.12 -12.08 1.55
C ARG A 665 4.42 -12.57 2.81
N VAL A 666 3.14 -12.19 2.96
CA VAL A 666 2.22 -12.86 3.89
C VAL A 666 1.77 -14.17 3.24
N PRO A 667 2.03 -15.33 3.88
CA PRO A 667 1.76 -16.63 3.26
C PRO A 667 0.25 -16.86 3.07
N TYR A 668 -0.19 -16.86 1.79
CA TYR A 668 -1.57 -17.12 1.41
C TYR A 668 -2.04 -18.50 1.95
N PRO A 669 -3.27 -18.64 2.50
CA PRO A 669 -4.37 -17.69 2.46
C PRO A 669 -4.57 -16.83 3.74
N LEU A 670 -3.52 -16.45 4.48
CA LEU A 670 -3.69 -15.56 5.64
C LEU A 670 -4.29 -14.20 5.26
N GLY A 671 -4.13 -13.79 3.99
CA GLY A 671 -4.72 -12.58 3.42
C GLY A 671 -3.83 -11.36 3.59
N PHE A 672 -3.42 -10.78 2.46
CA PHE A 672 -2.76 -9.49 2.42
C PHE A 672 -3.18 -8.76 1.15
N TYR A 673 -3.74 -7.58 1.34
CA TYR A 673 -4.12 -6.64 0.29
C TYR A 673 -4.14 -5.27 0.94
N THR A 674 -3.25 -4.39 0.56
CA THR A 674 -3.10 -3.10 1.22
C THR A 674 -3.22 -1.92 0.27
N LYS A 675 -3.55 -0.75 0.80
CA LYS A 675 -3.65 0.50 0.05
C LYS A 675 -2.69 1.55 0.54
N TRP A 676 -2.15 1.37 1.75
CA TRP A 676 -1.20 2.26 2.36
C TRP A 676 -0.26 1.49 3.29
N MET A 677 0.89 2.04 3.53
CA MET A 677 1.85 1.58 4.53
C MET A 677 2.51 2.77 5.22
N ASP A 678 3.01 2.54 6.43
CA ASP A 678 3.61 3.58 7.26
C ASP A 678 4.81 3.02 8.04
N GLY A 679 5.98 3.65 7.91
CA GLY A 679 7.22 3.20 8.52
C GLY A 679 7.51 3.94 9.81
N ARG A 680 7.78 3.20 10.92
CA ARG A 680 8.07 3.78 12.23
C ARG A 680 9.36 3.26 12.84
N ILE A 681 10.05 4.12 13.58
CA ILE A 681 11.20 3.81 14.41
C ILE A 681 10.77 3.95 15.86
N ASP A 682 10.51 2.82 16.52
CA ASP A 682 10.11 2.76 17.92
C ASP A 682 11.30 3.02 18.86
N ASP A 683 12.48 2.50 18.51
CA ASP A 683 13.72 2.65 19.25
C ASP A 683 14.93 2.53 18.30
N PRO A 684 15.62 3.64 18.02
CA PRO A 684 16.77 3.63 17.10
C PRO A 684 17.95 2.77 17.59
N ASP A 685 18.05 2.51 18.91
CA ASP A 685 19.13 1.73 19.52
C ASP A 685 18.82 0.22 19.54
N ALA A 686 17.57 -0.19 19.36
CA ALA A 686 17.15 -1.59 19.38
C ALA A 686 17.42 -2.34 18.05
N GLY A 687 18.04 -1.68 17.06
CA GLY A 687 18.34 -2.24 15.75
C GLY A 687 17.07 -2.60 14.99
N TRP A 688 17.03 -3.80 14.37
CA TRP A 688 15.87 -4.23 13.56
C TRP A 688 14.59 -4.38 14.39
N LYS A 689 14.68 -4.62 15.68
CA LYS A 689 13.51 -4.78 16.57
C LYS A 689 12.79 -3.45 16.84
N GLY A 690 13.55 -2.35 16.84
CA GLY A 690 13.03 -1.01 17.10
C GLY A 690 12.50 -0.30 15.84
N ARG A 691 12.27 -1.00 14.75
CA ARG A 691 11.79 -0.38 13.49
C ARG A 691 11.00 -1.36 12.65
N GLY A 692 10.19 -0.84 11.74
CA GLY A 692 9.45 -1.64 10.78
C GLY A 692 8.41 -0.83 10.01
N VAL A 693 7.73 -1.51 9.10
CA VAL A 693 6.66 -0.94 8.26
C VAL A 693 5.33 -1.56 8.65
N TRP A 694 4.35 -0.72 8.92
CA TRP A 694 2.97 -1.08 9.22
C TRP A 694 2.11 -1.05 7.97
N SER A 695 1.21 -2.01 7.84
CA SER A 695 0.30 -2.09 6.70
C SER A 695 -0.99 -2.84 7.08
N THR A 696 -1.98 -2.86 6.20
CA THR A 696 -3.30 -3.40 6.51
C THR A 696 -3.72 -4.50 5.53
N PHE A 697 -4.70 -5.31 5.93
CA PHE A 697 -5.56 -6.00 4.98
C PHE A 697 -6.78 -5.13 4.70
N SER A 698 -6.78 -4.46 3.56
CA SER A 698 -7.76 -3.43 3.21
C SER A 698 -8.71 -3.82 2.05
N GLY A 699 -8.99 -5.09 1.91
CA GLY A 699 -10.05 -5.55 1.02
C GLY A 699 -11.40 -4.97 1.45
N ARG A 700 -12.16 -4.34 0.53
CA ARG A 700 -13.50 -3.79 0.82
C ARG A 700 -14.52 -4.83 1.27
N ALA A 701 -14.15 -6.07 1.16
CA ALA A 701 -14.90 -7.18 1.65
C ALA A 701 -13.94 -8.08 2.44
N PRO A 702 -13.84 -7.92 3.76
CA PRO A 702 -12.97 -8.71 4.62
C PRO A 702 -13.17 -10.22 4.47
N PHE A 703 -14.35 -10.63 4.06
CA PHE A 703 -14.73 -12.01 3.76
C PHE A 703 -14.17 -12.56 2.44
N HIS A 704 -13.42 -11.79 1.66
CA HIS A 704 -12.70 -12.26 0.48
C HIS A 704 -11.44 -13.08 0.79
N MET A 705 -11.13 -13.23 2.04
CA MET A 705 -10.22 -14.27 2.50
C MET A 705 -10.92 -15.63 2.45
N GLU A 706 -10.17 -16.70 2.29
CA GLU A 706 -10.70 -18.06 2.23
C GLU A 706 -11.42 -18.50 3.51
N THR A 707 -11.16 -17.84 4.62
CA THR A 707 -11.88 -18.00 5.89
C THR A 707 -13.32 -17.48 5.85
N GLY A 708 -13.66 -16.62 4.87
CA GLY A 708 -15.02 -16.21 4.58
C GLY A 708 -15.60 -15.19 5.54
N LYS A 709 -16.93 -15.17 5.63
CA LYS A 709 -17.71 -14.26 6.48
C LYS A 709 -17.28 -14.37 7.94
N GLY A 710 -17.07 -13.24 8.59
CA GLY A 710 -16.62 -13.16 9.98
C GLY A 710 -15.12 -13.04 10.17
N THR A 711 -14.36 -12.96 9.07
CA THR A 711 -12.93 -12.61 9.14
C THR A 711 -12.78 -11.13 9.46
N SER A 712 -12.05 -10.81 10.52
CA SER A 712 -11.76 -9.43 10.91
C SER A 712 -10.76 -8.78 9.96
N SER A 713 -10.78 -7.46 9.89
CA SER A 713 -9.70 -6.70 9.27
C SER A 713 -8.39 -6.88 10.05
N ILE A 714 -7.27 -6.80 9.35
CA ILE A 714 -5.97 -7.16 9.90
C ILE A 714 -4.99 -6.00 9.71
N VAL A 715 -4.12 -5.82 10.70
CA VAL A 715 -2.92 -4.99 10.57
C VAL A 715 -1.68 -5.88 10.66
N TYR A 716 -0.66 -5.51 9.90
CA TYR A 716 0.62 -6.19 9.81
C TYR A 716 1.76 -5.26 10.20
N HIS A 717 2.78 -5.81 10.85
CA HIS A 717 4.08 -5.19 11.06
C HIS A 717 5.15 -6.02 10.39
N PHE A 718 5.88 -5.41 9.44
CA PHE A 718 6.97 -6.03 8.70
C PHE A 718 8.31 -5.52 9.23
N GLN A 719 9.19 -6.44 9.57
CA GLN A 719 10.55 -6.17 10.04
C GLN A 719 11.56 -7.03 9.30
N VAL A 720 12.78 -6.53 9.10
CA VAL A 720 13.86 -7.27 8.46
C VAL A 720 15.02 -7.42 9.43
N ARG A 721 15.30 -8.66 9.84
CA ARG A 721 16.42 -9.00 10.72
C ARG A 721 17.68 -9.32 9.92
N PRO A 722 18.90 -9.27 10.55
CA PRO A 722 20.17 -9.50 9.84
C PRO A 722 20.32 -10.89 9.22
N ASN A 723 19.72 -11.91 9.82
CA ASN A 723 19.66 -13.28 9.29
C ASN A 723 18.44 -14.02 9.85
N PRO A 724 18.03 -15.18 9.25
CA PRO A 724 16.80 -15.90 9.63
C PRO A 724 16.77 -16.41 11.09
N LEU A 725 17.87 -16.43 11.79
CA LEU A 725 17.99 -16.88 13.18
C LEU A 725 18.40 -15.77 14.16
N SER A 726 18.42 -14.50 13.71
CA SER A 726 18.69 -13.36 14.59
C SER A 726 17.58 -13.19 15.62
N ARG A 727 18.01 -13.00 16.87
CA ARG A 727 17.17 -12.78 18.04
C ARG A 727 16.90 -11.31 18.24
#